data_61a96715f153d22b243f182c3079653f
#
_entry.id   61a96715f153d22b243f182c3079653f
#
_cell.length_a   1.000
_cell.length_b   1.000
_cell.length_c   1.000
_cell.angle_alpha   90.00
_cell.angle_beta   90.00
_cell.angle_gamma   90.00
#
_symmetry.space_group_name_H-M   'P 1'
#
loop_
_entity.id
_entity.type
_entity.pdbx_description
1 polymer ?
#
loop_
_entity_poly.entity_id
_entity_poly.type
_entity_poly.pdbx_seq_one_letter_code
_entity_poly.pdbx_strand_id
1 'polypeptide(L)'
;MKKKKINLRDLKLDSDNGHSHDDGHNHHGKSSSQFKAYIPAIISFTMLIIGIVLDYFDVSFFKDWLRIIWYGIAYLPVGFPVVKEGWESIKKGDVFTEFFLMSIATIGAFIIGEYPEGVAVMLFYAVGELFQNAAVNRAKGNIKALLDVRPKEANVFRDGDYKSVNPESVEIGEKIQVRVGEKIPLDGILLSEKASLNTAALTGESKPDTINKKSKVYAGSINLESVIEVEVTSKFEDSSIARILDLVQNATARKSKTELFIRKFARIYTPIVVFLAIGVTFLPYFFVEDYVFRDWLYRALIFLVISCPCALVISIPLGYFGGLGAASKNGILFKGASFLDAMTKINTLVMDKTGTVTKGVFKIKNIKTFDWNEKEFMNYLMAMEEQSTHPIAKAIMEYQKGTNNFEANKVSEVAGKGLKGVVNGKEVLVGNKALMVSNNIEVPNETESIVESIVLVAIDNVFAGYVVIADELKEDAKETISSLHRVGIKKIMMLSGDKDSITQQVAKDLNIENAKGGLLPEDKLNEVEAIKKNSENKVAFIGDGINDAPVLAASDVGIAMGGLGSDVAIETADVIIQTDQPSKVVRAIKIGSSTRKIVWQNIILAFGIKVIVLILGAGGLATMWEAVFADVGVALLAILNAVRLQKMKWS
;
A
#
# COMPACT_ATOMS: atom_id res chain seq x y z
N MET A 1 -31.15 7.57 -1.00
CA MET A 1 -30.54 6.71 0.04
C MET A 1 -29.77 7.59 0.99
N LYS A 2 -30.11 7.59 2.27
CA LYS A 2 -29.52 8.51 3.28
C LYS A 2 -28.09 8.04 3.60
N LYS A 3 -27.09 8.88 3.30
CA LYS A 3 -25.68 8.69 3.74
C LYS A 3 -25.65 8.76 5.27
N LYS A 4 -25.32 7.67 5.93
CA LYS A 4 -25.07 7.61 7.37
C LYS A 4 -23.70 8.27 7.60
N LYS A 5 -23.68 9.47 8.20
CA LYS A 5 -22.45 10.13 8.66
C LYS A 5 -21.83 9.24 9.75
N ILE A 6 -20.67 8.71 9.48
CA ILE A 6 -19.84 7.99 10.44
C ILE A 6 -19.06 9.05 11.22
N ASN A 7 -19.30 9.12 12.52
CA ASN A 7 -18.66 10.07 13.42
C ASN A 7 -17.29 9.47 13.81
N LEU A 8 -16.20 10.15 13.47
CA LEU A 8 -14.81 9.70 13.71
C LEU A 8 -14.44 9.45 15.18
N ARG A 9 -15.33 9.85 16.12
CA ARG A 9 -15.18 9.55 17.55
C ARG A 9 -15.57 8.11 17.94
N ASP A 10 -16.31 7.40 17.07
CA ASP A 10 -16.87 6.07 17.36
C ASP A 10 -16.17 4.95 16.59
N LEU A 11 -15.06 5.23 15.89
CA LEU A 11 -14.20 4.21 15.30
C LEU A 11 -13.35 3.51 16.36
N LYS A 12 -14.04 2.89 17.33
CA LYS A 12 -13.52 1.68 17.95
C LYS A 12 -13.45 0.62 16.85
N LEU A 13 -12.25 0.16 16.59
CA LEU A 13 -12.01 -1.03 15.80
C LEU A 13 -12.82 -2.18 16.41
N ASP A 14 -14.03 -2.42 15.92
CA ASP A 14 -14.69 -3.71 16.10
C ASP A 14 -13.90 -4.73 15.29
N SER A 15 -12.89 -5.26 15.94
CA SER A 15 -12.18 -6.44 15.52
C SER A 15 -13.07 -7.63 15.85
N ASP A 16 -13.92 -8.01 14.90
CA ASP A 16 -14.54 -9.33 14.96
C ASP A 16 -13.44 -10.39 14.88
N ASN A 17 -13.26 -11.09 16.02
CA ASN A 17 -12.56 -12.35 16.21
C ASN A 17 -11.10 -12.48 15.72
N GLY A 18 -10.22 -11.75 16.35
CA GLY A 18 -8.81 -12.06 16.51
C GLY A 18 -8.38 -11.40 17.81
N HIS A 19 -8.00 -12.20 18.82
CA HIS A 19 -7.62 -11.74 20.14
C HIS A 19 -6.73 -10.49 20.10
N SER A 20 -7.31 -9.33 20.30
CA SER A 20 -6.62 -8.12 20.65
C SER A 20 -7.00 -7.79 22.09
N HIS A 21 -6.05 -7.93 23.00
CA HIS A 21 -6.15 -7.34 24.30
C HIS A 21 -6.38 -5.84 24.13
N ASP A 22 -7.61 -5.40 24.45
CA ASP A 22 -7.97 -3.99 24.54
C ASP A 22 -7.56 -3.53 25.94
N ASP A 23 -6.25 -3.24 26.10
CA ASP A 23 -5.79 -2.51 27.29
C ASP A 23 -6.00 -1.03 27.04
N GLY A 24 -7.18 -0.56 27.41
CA GLY A 24 -7.51 0.86 27.52
C GLY A 24 -6.60 1.56 28.52
N HIS A 25 -5.43 2.04 28.09
CA HIS A 25 -4.59 2.90 28.89
C HIS A 25 -4.16 4.16 28.16
N ASN A 26 -4.55 5.29 28.74
CA ASN A 26 -4.14 6.64 28.43
C ASN A 26 -2.62 6.77 28.27
N HIS A 27 -2.19 7.41 27.16
CA HIS A 27 -0.80 7.70 26.86
C HIS A 27 -0.28 8.91 27.67
N HIS A 28 0.24 8.64 28.88
CA HIS A 28 1.29 9.44 29.51
C HIS A 28 2.11 8.52 30.43
N GLY A 29 3.32 8.10 29.99
CA GLY A 29 4.24 7.30 30.81
C GLY A 29 4.88 6.12 30.09
N LYS A 30 5.67 6.36 29.01
CA LYS A 30 6.16 5.30 28.11
C LYS A 30 7.20 4.32 28.65
N SER A 31 7.81 4.49 29.84
CA SER A 31 8.83 3.55 30.36
C SER A 31 8.35 2.65 31.49
N SER A 32 7.44 3.12 32.36
CA SER A 32 6.96 2.33 33.50
C SER A 32 5.92 1.27 33.15
N SER A 33 5.19 1.46 32.04
CA SER A 33 4.14 0.53 31.58
C SER A 33 4.72 -0.74 30.96
N GLN A 34 5.82 -0.61 30.20
CA GLN A 34 6.45 -1.79 29.57
C GLN A 34 7.08 -2.73 30.58
N PHE A 35 7.75 -2.21 31.62
CA PHE A 35 8.37 -3.03 32.64
C PHE A 35 7.35 -3.87 33.43
N LYS A 36 6.16 -3.31 33.70
CA LYS A 36 5.07 -4.03 34.39
C LYS A 36 4.62 -5.31 33.67
N ALA A 37 4.67 -5.33 32.34
CA ALA A 37 4.30 -6.50 31.54
C ALA A 37 5.28 -7.69 31.73
N TYR A 38 6.56 -7.43 32.10
CA TYR A 38 7.56 -8.48 32.30
C TYR A 38 7.54 -9.04 33.74
N ILE A 39 6.92 -8.37 34.70
CA ILE A 39 6.92 -8.75 36.13
C ILE A 39 6.41 -10.19 36.34
N PRO A 40 5.27 -10.65 35.75
CA PRO A 40 4.78 -12.01 35.93
C PRO A 40 5.80 -13.06 35.48
N ALA A 41 6.44 -12.83 34.31
CA ALA A 41 7.44 -13.73 33.76
C ALA A 41 8.71 -13.76 34.63
N ILE A 42 9.14 -12.60 35.16
CA ILE A 42 10.31 -12.52 36.06
C ILE A 42 10.04 -13.28 37.37
N ILE A 43 8.87 -13.12 37.97
CA ILE A 43 8.50 -13.85 39.20
C ILE A 43 8.49 -15.35 38.94
N SER A 44 7.79 -15.80 37.91
CA SER A 44 7.71 -17.20 37.51
C SER A 44 9.10 -17.79 37.23
N PHE A 45 9.96 -17.08 36.49
CA PHE A 45 11.32 -17.47 36.17
C PHE A 45 12.16 -17.63 37.45
N THR A 46 12.12 -16.66 38.35
CA THR A 46 12.90 -16.70 39.62
C THR A 46 12.47 -17.89 40.48
N MET A 47 11.15 -18.10 40.60
CA MET A 47 10.63 -19.23 41.39
C MET A 47 10.95 -20.58 40.75
N LEU A 48 10.91 -20.67 39.40
CA LEU A 48 11.29 -21.87 38.66
C LEU A 48 12.76 -22.23 38.90
N ILE A 49 13.66 -21.24 38.75
CA ILE A 49 15.10 -21.50 39.01
C ILE A 49 15.36 -21.94 40.44
N ILE A 50 14.77 -21.26 41.45
CA ILE A 50 14.90 -21.66 42.84
C ILE A 50 14.36 -23.08 43.03
N GLY A 51 13.21 -23.43 42.47
CA GLY A 51 12.64 -24.78 42.57
C GLY A 51 13.55 -25.85 41.95
N ILE A 52 14.12 -25.60 40.76
CA ILE A 52 15.07 -26.53 40.11
C ILE A 52 16.32 -26.70 40.95
N VAL A 53 16.85 -25.64 41.56
CA VAL A 53 18.02 -25.71 42.44
C VAL A 53 17.71 -26.54 43.69
N LEU A 54 16.53 -26.35 44.31
CA LEU A 54 16.10 -27.13 45.45
C LEU A 54 15.90 -28.63 45.11
N ASP A 55 15.33 -28.91 43.92
CA ASP A 55 15.21 -30.28 43.38
C ASP A 55 16.59 -30.91 43.13
N TYR A 56 17.53 -30.14 42.54
CA TYR A 56 18.88 -30.63 42.23
C TYR A 56 19.72 -31.01 43.50
N PHE A 57 19.55 -30.22 44.56
CA PHE A 57 20.25 -30.50 45.84
C PHE A 57 19.49 -31.46 46.74
N ASP A 58 18.38 -32.06 46.28
CA ASP A 58 17.52 -32.99 47.01
C ASP A 58 17.23 -32.56 48.47
N VAL A 59 16.83 -31.28 48.61
CA VAL A 59 16.64 -30.64 49.91
C VAL A 59 15.48 -31.32 50.64
N SER A 60 15.74 -31.83 51.84
CA SER A 60 14.86 -32.72 52.60
C SER A 60 13.43 -32.19 52.83
N PHE A 61 13.27 -30.89 52.96
CA PHE A 61 11.95 -30.28 53.16
C PHE A 61 11.19 -30.00 51.83
N PHE A 62 11.88 -30.04 50.66
CA PHE A 62 11.31 -29.74 49.38
C PHE A 62 10.84 -31.01 48.65
N LYS A 63 9.89 -31.74 49.28
CA LYS A 63 9.34 -33.00 48.78
C LYS A 63 7.83 -32.98 48.82
N ASP A 64 7.19 -33.88 48.08
CA ASP A 64 5.77 -34.12 48.04
C ASP A 64 4.91 -32.86 47.83
N TRP A 65 4.03 -32.52 48.77
CA TRP A 65 3.05 -31.45 48.67
C TRP A 65 3.69 -30.04 48.61
N LEU A 66 4.83 -29.81 49.25
CA LEU A 66 5.55 -28.54 49.19
C LEU A 66 6.11 -28.25 47.80
N ARG A 67 6.60 -29.27 47.13
CA ARG A 67 7.06 -29.19 45.72
C ARG A 67 5.92 -28.82 44.79
N ILE A 68 4.75 -29.46 44.95
CA ILE A 68 3.54 -29.16 44.16
C ILE A 68 3.11 -27.71 44.36
N ILE A 69 3.01 -27.25 45.62
CA ILE A 69 2.59 -25.88 45.93
C ILE A 69 3.58 -24.84 45.37
N TRP A 70 4.90 -25.11 45.53
CA TRP A 70 5.93 -24.20 45.02
C TRP A 70 5.79 -23.97 43.50
N TYR A 71 5.78 -25.04 42.73
CA TYR A 71 5.64 -24.95 41.29
C TYR A 71 4.23 -24.47 40.89
N GLY A 72 3.20 -24.76 41.65
CA GLY A 72 1.85 -24.22 41.47
C GLY A 72 1.83 -22.68 41.60
N ILE A 73 2.50 -22.12 42.63
CA ILE A 73 2.63 -20.66 42.79
C ILE A 73 3.48 -20.08 41.67
N ALA A 74 4.58 -20.75 41.26
CA ALA A 74 5.39 -20.33 40.12
C ALA A 74 4.61 -20.30 38.78
N TYR A 75 3.68 -21.21 38.62
CA TYR A 75 2.80 -21.32 37.43
C TYR A 75 1.76 -20.18 37.33
N LEU A 76 1.17 -19.78 38.47
CA LEU A 76 0.02 -18.86 38.48
C LEU A 76 0.25 -17.56 37.71
N PRO A 77 1.38 -16.83 37.85
CA PRO A 77 1.56 -15.54 37.18
C PRO A 77 1.51 -15.63 35.65
N VAL A 78 1.99 -16.72 35.06
CA VAL A 78 2.10 -16.92 33.61
C VAL A 78 1.03 -17.88 33.05
N GLY A 79 0.59 -18.86 33.83
CA GLY A 79 -0.37 -19.87 33.40
C GLY A 79 -1.83 -19.46 33.57
N PHE A 80 -2.17 -18.75 34.66
CA PHE A 80 -3.56 -18.37 34.92
C PHE A 80 -4.18 -17.52 33.78
N PRO A 81 -3.52 -16.50 33.21
CA PRO A 81 -4.07 -15.76 32.07
C PRO A 81 -4.39 -16.67 30.89
N VAL A 82 -3.50 -17.59 30.54
CA VAL A 82 -3.64 -18.53 29.41
C VAL A 82 -4.80 -19.50 29.64
N VAL A 83 -4.90 -20.09 30.82
CA VAL A 83 -6.01 -20.98 31.19
C VAL A 83 -7.35 -20.26 31.16
N LYS A 84 -7.39 -19.02 31.64
CA LYS A 84 -8.58 -18.17 31.61
C LYS A 84 -9.04 -17.90 30.17
N GLU A 85 -8.13 -17.52 29.27
CA GLU A 85 -8.45 -17.32 27.85
C GLU A 85 -8.90 -18.61 27.16
N GLY A 86 -8.24 -19.73 27.45
CA GLY A 86 -8.68 -21.04 26.98
C GLY A 86 -10.12 -21.34 27.41
N TRP A 87 -10.46 -21.06 28.66
CA TRP A 87 -11.82 -21.24 29.16
C TRP A 87 -12.85 -20.29 28.54
N GLU A 88 -12.50 -19.04 28.33
CA GLU A 88 -13.34 -18.07 27.66
C GLU A 88 -13.60 -18.44 26.18
N SER A 89 -12.58 -18.96 25.51
CA SER A 89 -12.67 -19.44 24.12
C SER A 89 -13.64 -20.64 24.01
N ILE A 90 -13.57 -21.58 24.95
CA ILE A 90 -14.50 -22.72 25.03
C ILE A 90 -15.94 -22.22 25.18
N LYS A 91 -16.19 -21.24 26.06
CA LYS A 91 -17.53 -20.65 26.25
C LYS A 91 -18.07 -19.98 24.97
N LYS A 92 -17.19 -19.48 24.10
CA LYS A 92 -17.56 -18.87 22.80
C LYS A 92 -17.72 -19.91 21.68
N GLY A 93 -17.50 -21.22 21.97
CA GLY A 93 -17.61 -22.31 21.00
C GLY A 93 -16.31 -22.63 20.25
N ASP A 94 -15.22 -21.90 20.50
CA ASP A 94 -13.90 -22.15 19.93
C ASP A 94 -13.07 -23.03 20.89
N VAL A 95 -13.28 -24.33 20.85
CA VAL A 95 -12.66 -25.29 21.77
C VAL A 95 -11.17 -25.54 21.46
N PHE A 96 -10.82 -25.61 20.17
CA PHE A 96 -9.49 -26.04 19.72
C PHE A 96 -8.58 -24.83 19.44
N THR A 97 -8.30 -24.03 20.50
CA THR A 97 -7.37 -22.90 20.44
C THR A 97 -6.00 -23.29 20.98
N GLU A 98 -4.98 -22.47 20.68
CA GLU A 98 -3.63 -22.59 21.26
C GLU A 98 -3.66 -22.54 22.79
N PHE A 99 -4.48 -21.69 23.38
CA PHE A 99 -4.65 -21.56 24.84
C PHE A 99 -5.17 -22.85 25.45
N PHE A 100 -6.09 -23.56 24.77
CA PHE A 100 -6.62 -24.85 25.19
C PHE A 100 -5.52 -25.93 25.16
N LEU A 101 -4.75 -26.00 24.05
CA LEU A 101 -3.66 -26.98 23.91
C LEU A 101 -2.58 -26.79 24.98
N MET A 102 -2.16 -25.54 25.20
CA MET A 102 -1.13 -25.20 26.21
C MET A 102 -1.66 -25.50 27.62
N SER A 103 -2.92 -25.19 27.91
CA SER A 103 -3.53 -25.49 29.21
C SER A 103 -3.57 -26.98 29.49
N ILE A 104 -4.04 -27.81 28.52
CA ILE A 104 -4.06 -29.26 28.68
C ILE A 104 -2.65 -29.83 28.85
N ALA A 105 -1.70 -29.38 28.05
CA ALA A 105 -0.33 -29.87 28.11
C ALA A 105 0.33 -29.60 29.47
N THR A 106 0.17 -28.38 29.98
CA THR A 106 0.80 -27.99 31.25
C THR A 106 0.08 -28.59 32.48
N ILE A 107 -1.27 -28.63 32.46
CA ILE A 107 -2.01 -29.34 33.53
C ILE A 107 -1.68 -30.82 33.49
N GLY A 108 -1.57 -31.44 32.31
CA GLY A 108 -1.13 -32.80 32.12
C GLY A 108 0.27 -33.05 32.70
N ALA A 109 1.22 -32.13 32.47
CA ALA A 109 2.57 -32.20 33.08
C ALA A 109 2.50 -32.20 34.61
N PHE A 110 1.65 -31.36 35.21
CA PHE A 110 1.43 -31.39 36.66
C PHE A 110 0.83 -32.71 37.14
N ILE A 111 -0.11 -33.33 36.41
CA ILE A 111 -0.72 -34.62 36.78
C ILE A 111 0.31 -35.75 36.79
N ILE A 112 1.26 -35.76 35.84
CA ILE A 112 2.30 -36.78 35.76
C ILE A 112 3.54 -36.50 36.64
N GLY A 113 3.55 -35.35 37.35
CA GLY A 113 4.63 -35.01 38.30
C GLY A 113 5.79 -34.23 37.67
N GLU A 114 5.67 -33.80 36.38
CA GLU A 114 6.67 -32.98 35.68
C GLU A 114 6.40 -31.48 35.91
N TYR A 115 6.38 -31.06 37.18
CA TYR A 115 6.04 -29.71 37.61
C TYR A 115 6.93 -28.62 37.00
N PRO A 116 8.28 -28.76 37.03
CA PRO A 116 9.22 -27.79 36.46
C PRO A 116 8.92 -27.55 34.97
N GLU A 117 8.63 -28.62 34.22
CA GLU A 117 8.35 -28.55 32.79
C GLU A 117 7.05 -27.81 32.51
N GLY A 118 5.97 -28.08 33.28
CA GLY A 118 4.73 -27.38 33.18
C GLY A 118 4.85 -25.87 33.38
N VAL A 119 5.66 -25.46 34.39
CA VAL A 119 5.94 -24.02 34.61
C VAL A 119 6.78 -23.43 33.47
N ALA A 120 7.83 -24.17 33.06
CA ALA A 120 8.71 -23.70 31.98
C ALA A 120 8.00 -23.49 30.67
N VAL A 121 7.10 -24.39 30.27
CA VAL A 121 6.27 -24.26 29.06
C VAL A 121 5.48 -22.97 29.06
N MET A 122 4.76 -22.69 30.17
CA MET A 122 3.99 -21.45 30.28
C MET A 122 4.86 -20.20 30.36
N LEU A 123 6.02 -20.28 31.03
CA LEU A 123 6.94 -19.18 31.09
C LEU A 123 7.53 -18.83 29.73
N PHE A 124 8.00 -19.82 28.96
CA PHE A 124 8.53 -19.59 27.63
C PHE A 124 7.44 -19.10 26.67
N TYR A 125 6.23 -19.63 26.79
CA TYR A 125 5.08 -19.13 26.04
C TYR A 125 4.80 -17.65 26.35
N ALA A 126 4.71 -17.27 27.62
CA ALA A 126 4.47 -15.89 28.02
C ALA A 126 5.61 -14.94 27.59
N VAL A 127 6.86 -15.35 27.71
CA VAL A 127 8.02 -14.59 27.23
C VAL A 127 7.98 -14.46 25.70
N GLY A 128 7.67 -15.54 24.99
CA GLY A 128 7.50 -15.55 23.54
C GLY A 128 6.42 -14.56 23.10
N GLU A 129 5.26 -14.55 23.75
CA GLU A 129 4.16 -13.64 23.49
C GLU A 129 4.55 -12.16 23.73
N LEU A 130 5.28 -11.87 24.81
CA LEU A 130 5.80 -10.52 25.08
C LEU A 130 6.72 -10.03 23.96
N PHE A 131 7.65 -10.87 23.49
CA PHE A 131 8.53 -10.53 22.36
C PHE A 131 7.75 -10.34 21.06
N GLN A 132 6.77 -11.20 20.80
CA GLN A 132 5.90 -11.11 19.61
C GLN A 132 5.10 -9.81 19.62
N ASN A 133 4.46 -9.48 20.75
CA ASN A 133 3.68 -8.25 20.90
C ASN A 133 4.58 -7.01 20.76
N ALA A 134 5.78 -7.01 21.32
CA ALA A 134 6.75 -5.94 21.13
C ALA A 134 7.16 -5.76 19.66
N ALA A 135 7.41 -6.85 18.94
CA ALA A 135 7.78 -6.82 17.53
C ALA A 135 6.62 -6.35 16.63
N VAL A 136 5.40 -6.84 16.87
CA VAL A 136 4.18 -6.40 16.17
C VAL A 136 3.90 -4.92 16.42
N ASN A 137 3.98 -4.47 17.67
CA ASN A 137 3.77 -3.08 18.03
C ASN A 137 4.85 -2.16 17.43
N ARG A 138 6.10 -2.62 17.36
CA ARG A 138 7.18 -1.89 16.68
C ARG A 138 6.93 -1.79 15.17
N ALA A 139 6.47 -2.87 14.54
CA ALA A 139 6.13 -2.87 13.12
C ALA A 139 4.93 -1.97 12.81
N LYS A 140 3.87 -2.04 13.63
CA LYS A 140 2.71 -1.13 13.56
C LYS A 140 3.13 0.31 13.85
N GLY A 141 4.01 0.54 14.83
CA GLY A 141 4.55 1.85 15.18
C GLY A 141 5.35 2.49 14.05
N ASN A 142 6.13 1.71 13.30
CA ASN A 142 6.85 2.19 12.11
C ASN A 142 5.89 2.65 11.01
N ILE A 143 4.78 1.96 10.81
CA ILE A 143 3.72 2.39 9.88
C ILE A 143 3.05 3.65 10.44
N LYS A 144 2.71 3.67 11.73
CA LYS A 144 2.12 4.83 12.39
C LYS A 144 3.04 6.06 12.36
N ALA A 145 4.35 5.88 12.50
CA ALA A 145 5.32 6.97 12.40
C ALA A 145 5.43 7.55 10.98
N LEU A 146 5.18 6.74 9.93
CA LEU A 146 5.00 7.24 8.57
C LEU A 146 3.69 8.05 8.43
N LEU A 147 2.73 7.77 9.30
CA LEU A 147 1.42 8.39 9.37
C LEU A 147 1.40 9.59 10.34
N ASP A 148 2.40 9.75 11.21
CA ASP A 148 2.53 10.88 12.16
C ASP A 148 3.02 12.17 11.44
N VAL A 149 2.68 12.25 10.14
CA VAL A 149 2.86 13.42 9.29
C VAL A 149 1.79 14.48 9.58
N ARG A 150 0.77 14.18 10.40
CA ARG A 150 -0.32 15.13 10.73
C ARG A 150 0.22 16.37 11.45
N PRO A 151 0.07 17.57 10.88
CA PRO A 151 0.26 18.81 11.61
C PRO A 151 -0.76 18.91 12.75
N LYS A 152 -0.30 19.37 13.89
CA LYS A 152 -1.19 19.54 15.07
C LYS A 152 -1.83 20.93 15.11
N GLU A 153 -1.27 21.88 14.40
CA GLU A 153 -1.65 23.28 14.37
C GLU A 153 -1.60 23.83 12.94
N ALA A 154 -2.44 24.80 12.65
CA ALA A 154 -2.47 25.57 11.42
C ALA A 154 -2.46 27.07 11.79
N ASN A 155 -1.59 27.85 11.19
CA ASN A 155 -1.57 29.30 11.36
C ASN A 155 -2.50 29.94 10.32
N VAL A 156 -3.70 30.31 10.73
CA VAL A 156 -4.77 30.85 9.88
C VAL A 156 -4.84 32.37 10.03
N PHE A 157 -5.02 33.07 8.92
CA PHE A 157 -5.26 34.52 8.92
C PHE A 157 -6.71 34.84 9.24
N ARG A 158 -6.96 35.37 10.45
CA ARG A 158 -8.27 35.79 10.93
C ARG A 158 -8.16 37.11 11.69
N ASP A 159 -9.11 37.99 11.48
CA ASP A 159 -9.17 39.31 12.17
C ASP A 159 -7.91 40.18 12.01
N GLY A 160 -7.22 40.05 10.86
CA GLY A 160 -6.03 40.87 10.56
C GLY A 160 -4.70 40.30 11.05
N ASP A 161 -4.69 39.11 11.71
CA ASP A 161 -3.48 38.48 12.21
C ASP A 161 -3.50 36.95 12.02
N TYR A 162 -2.32 36.30 12.10
CA TYR A 162 -2.19 34.85 12.05
C TYR A 162 -2.39 34.24 13.44
N LYS A 163 -3.40 33.37 13.55
CA LYS A 163 -3.74 32.65 14.79
C LYS A 163 -3.49 31.16 14.63
N SER A 164 -2.80 30.54 15.60
CA SER A 164 -2.64 29.09 15.64
C SER A 164 -3.96 28.44 16.08
N VAL A 165 -4.48 27.55 15.24
CA VAL A 165 -5.75 26.83 15.47
C VAL A 165 -5.58 25.34 15.16
N ASN A 166 -6.54 24.52 15.62
CA ASN A 166 -6.61 23.12 15.19
C ASN A 166 -6.95 23.06 13.69
N PRO A 167 -6.19 22.31 12.87
CA PRO A 167 -6.48 22.15 11.44
C PRO A 167 -7.92 21.73 11.11
N GLU A 168 -8.58 20.98 12.01
CA GLU A 168 -9.98 20.57 11.85
C GLU A 168 -10.97 21.75 11.86
N SER A 169 -10.56 22.91 12.41
CA SER A 169 -11.39 24.12 12.49
C SER A 169 -11.19 25.10 11.34
N VAL A 170 -10.34 24.75 10.36
CA VAL A 170 -10.04 25.60 9.22
C VAL A 170 -11.07 25.34 8.12
N GLU A 171 -11.63 26.42 7.56
CA GLU A 171 -12.61 26.35 6.49
C GLU A 171 -11.95 26.54 5.10
N ILE A 172 -12.67 26.06 4.06
CA ILE A 172 -12.23 26.23 2.67
C ILE A 172 -12.24 27.73 2.31
N GLY A 173 -11.17 28.18 1.63
CA GLY A 173 -10.98 29.59 1.26
C GLY A 173 -10.20 30.41 2.28
N GLU A 174 -9.96 29.89 3.49
CA GLU A 174 -9.09 30.56 4.48
C GLU A 174 -7.63 30.51 4.02
N LYS A 175 -6.87 31.53 4.42
CA LYS A 175 -5.43 31.62 4.17
C LYS A 175 -4.65 31.09 5.35
N ILE A 176 -3.72 30.20 5.09
CA ILE A 176 -2.79 29.67 6.07
C ILE A 176 -1.36 30.07 5.74
N GLN A 177 -0.59 30.32 6.77
CA GLN A 177 0.86 30.57 6.68
C GLN A 177 1.62 29.33 7.12
N VAL A 178 2.65 28.94 6.34
CA VAL A 178 3.52 27.80 6.66
C VAL A 178 4.97 28.27 6.67
N ARG A 179 5.62 28.15 7.82
CA ARG A 179 7.00 28.57 8.04
C ARG A 179 7.99 27.52 7.51
N VAL A 180 9.23 27.91 7.39
CA VAL A 180 10.32 26.99 7.00
C VAL A 180 10.46 25.87 8.03
N GLY A 181 10.52 24.62 7.53
CA GLY A 181 10.55 23.40 8.35
C GLY A 181 9.18 22.94 8.85
N GLU A 182 8.12 23.72 8.70
CA GLU A 182 6.77 23.31 9.05
C GLU A 182 6.13 22.47 7.96
N LYS A 183 5.19 21.64 8.37
CA LYS A 183 4.35 20.84 7.46
C LYS A 183 3.12 21.62 7.06
N ILE A 184 2.74 21.53 5.79
CA ILE A 184 1.48 22.08 5.28
C ILE A 184 0.32 21.35 5.95
N PRO A 185 -0.58 22.07 6.66
CA PRO A 185 -1.65 21.39 7.44
C PRO A 185 -2.84 20.93 6.62
N LEU A 186 -3.17 21.59 5.51
CA LEU A 186 -4.31 21.29 4.64
C LEU A 186 -3.92 21.43 3.17
N ASP A 187 -4.64 20.74 2.30
CA ASP A 187 -4.49 20.91 0.85
C ASP A 187 -4.95 22.29 0.42
N GLY A 188 -4.25 22.89 -0.52
CA GLY A 188 -4.56 24.23 -0.96
C GLY A 188 -3.88 24.64 -2.26
N ILE A 189 -3.97 25.94 -2.56
CA ILE A 189 -3.31 26.60 -3.70
C ILE A 189 -2.26 27.56 -3.17
N LEU A 190 -1.05 27.50 -3.69
CA LEU A 190 0.05 28.41 -3.33
C LEU A 190 -0.26 29.83 -3.74
N LEU A 191 -0.27 30.77 -2.79
CA LEU A 191 -0.44 32.20 -3.02
C LEU A 191 0.89 32.92 -3.21
N SER A 192 1.97 32.40 -2.60
CA SER A 192 3.33 32.93 -2.76
C SER A 192 3.86 32.65 -4.16
N GLU A 193 4.81 33.46 -4.65
CA GLU A 193 5.34 33.34 -6.03
C GLU A 193 5.97 31.98 -6.31
N LYS A 194 6.68 31.41 -5.31
CA LYS A 194 7.40 30.15 -5.43
C LYS A 194 7.52 29.48 -4.08
N ALA A 195 7.54 28.15 -4.05
CA ALA A 195 7.83 27.35 -2.88
C ALA A 195 8.72 26.15 -3.22
N SER A 196 9.61 25.78 -2.32
CA SER A 196 10.40 24.53 -2.36
C SER A 196 9.86 23.61 -1.27
N LEU A 197 9.30 22.47 -1.67
CA LEU A 197 8.61 21.54 -0.78
C LEU A 197 9.26 20.16 -0.78
N ASN A 198 9.46 19.61 0.40
CA ASN A 198 9.80 18.20 0.54
C ASN A 198 8.50 17.37 0.62
N THR A 199 8.21 16.67 -0.46
CA THR A 199 7.02 15.81 -0.60
C THR A 199 7.29 14.34 -0.30
N ALA A 200 8.50 14.01 0.20
CA ALA A 200 8.95 12.61 0.41
C ALA A 200 8.02 11.78 1.27
N ALA A 201 7.32 12.38 2.24
CA ALA A 201 6.37 11.69 3.09
C ALA A 201 5.10 11.24 2.34
N LEU A 202 4.75 11.93 1.25
CA LEU A 202 3.58 11.67 0.41
C LEU A 202 3.95 10.82 -0.81
N THR A 203 5.00 11.24 -1.53
CA THR A 203 5.37 10.67 -2.83
C THR A 203 6.45 9.59 -2.73
N GLY A 204 7.18 9.54 -1.63
CA GLY A 204 8.36 8.69 -1.47
C GLY A 204 9.60 9.17 -2.24
N GLU A 205 9.58 10.42 -2.76
CA GLU A 205 10.69 11.01 -3.50
C GLU A 205 11.54 11.88 -2.58
N SER A 206 12.86 11.68 -2.61
CA SER A 206 13.79 12.43 -1.76
C SER A 206 14.16 13.82 -2.33
N LYS A 207 13.87 14.06 -3.62
CA LYS A 207 14.18 15.34 -4.26
C LYS A 207 13.07 16.36 -3.94
N PRO A 208 13.42 17.54 -3.45
CA PRO A 208 12.44 18.61 -3.25
C PRO A 208 11.77 19.05 -4.55
N ASP A 209 10.47 19.32 -4.48
CA ASP A 209 9.69 19.87 -5.56
C ASP A 209 9.66 21.38 -5.48
N THR A 210 9.95 22.05 -6.58
CA THR A 210 9.80 23.49 -6.72
C THR A 210 8.50 23.79 -7.44
N ILE A 211 7.58 24.45 -6.75
CA ILE A 211 6.26 24.80 -7.28
C ILE A 211 6.06 26.31 -7.35
N ASN A 212 5.29 26.75 -8.34
CA ASN A 212 5.02 28.15 -8.62
C ASN A 212 3.64 28.57 -8.10
N LYS A 213 3.40 29.86 -8.01
CA LYS A 213 2.11 30.46 -7.66
C LYS A 213 0.95 29.84 -8.43
N LYS A 214 -0.20 29.70 -7.78
CA LYS A 214 -1.41 29.05 -8.27
C LYS A 214 -1.31 27.52 -8.48
N SER A 215 -0.21 26.91 -8.09
CA SER A 215 -0.09 25.45 -8.09
C SER A 215 -0.69 24.84 -6.83
N LYS A 216 -1.18 23.59 -6.96
CA LYS A 216 -1.66 22.83 -5.81
C LYS A 216 -0.54 22.46 -4.86
N VAL A 217 -0.81 22.55 -3.57
CA VAL A 217 0.05 22.07 -2.47
C VAL A 217 -0.71 21.06 -1.64
N TYR A 218 -0.03 20.02 -1.16
CA TYR A 218 -0.65 18.90 -0.45
C TYR A 218 -0.27 18.91 1.03
N ALA A 219 -1.25 18.66 1.87
CA ALA A 219 -1.07 18.48 3.30
C ALA A 219 -0.03 17.40 3.62
N GLY A 220 0.87 17.67 4.55
CA GLY A 220 1.97 16.77 4.91
C GLY A 220 3.30 17.06 4.20
N SER A 221 3.33 17.90 3.15
CA SER A 221 4.58 18.40 2.56
C SER A 221 5.29 19.35 3.53
N ILE A 222 6.63 19.32 3.56
CA ILE A 222 7.44 20.19 4.43
C ILE A 222 7.95 21.36 3.61
N ASN A 223 7.72 22.59 4.08
CA ASN A 223 8.25 23.80 3.46
C ASN A 223 9.75 23.98 3.78
N LEU A 224 10.59 24.24 2.76
CA LEU A 224 12.05 24.22 2.91
C LEU A 224 12.73 25.59 2.88
N GLU A 225 12.24 26.60 2.15
CA GLU A 225 13.04 27.79 1.82
C GLU A 225 12.53 29.11 2.41
N SER A 226 11.24 29.40 2.28
CA SER A 226 10.66 30.70 2.68
C SER A 226 9.30 30.49 3.33
N VAL A 227 8.82 31.48 4.09
CA VAL A 227 7.45 31.48 4.59
C VAL A 227 6.51 31.56 3.39
N ILE A 228 5.56 30.64 3.31
CA ILE A 228 4.59 30.59 2.23
C ILE A 228 3.17 30.80 2.75
N GLU A 229 2.32 31.33 1.88
CA GLU A 229 0.88 31.46 2.09
C GLU A 229 0.14 30.50 1.15
N VAL A 230 -0.87 29.83 1.69
CA VAL A 230 -1.67 28.85 0.97
C VAL A 230 -3.14 29.14 1.22
N GLU A 231 -3.95 29.17 0.17
CA GLU A 231 -5.41 29.21 0.24
C GLU A 231 -5.95 27.77 0.34
N VAL A 232 -6.70 27.49 1.38
CA VAL A 232 -7.21 26.15 1.67
C VAL A 232 -8.30 25.74 0.69
N THR A 233 -8.18 24.56 0.08
CA THR A 233 -9.13 24.02 -0.90
C THR A 233 -9.92 22.81 -0.41
N SER A 234 -9.50 22.17 0.67
CA SER A 234 -10.15 20.98 1.20
C SER A 234 -10.24 21.05 2.73
N LYS A 235 -11.30 20.47 3.31
CA LYS A 235 -11.39 20.28 4.76
C LYS A 235 -10.33 19.28 5.22
N PHE A 236 -9.97 19.32 6.49
CA PHE A 236 -8.95 18.44 7.08
C PHE A 236 -9.25 16.95 6.88
N GLU A 237 -10.52 16.54 7.02
CA GLU A 237 -10.96 15.15 6.82
C GLU A 237 -10.79 14.67 5.38
N ASP A 238 -10.87 15.58 4.41
CA ASP A 238 -10.78 15.32 2.98
C ASP A 238 -9.37 15.63 2.42
N SER A 239 -8.40 15.99 3.27
CA SER A 239 -7.04 16.28 2.84
C SER A 239 -6.31 15.04 2.33
N SER A 240 -5.35 15.23 1.43
CA SER A 240 -4.52 14.15 0.87
C SER A 240 -3.91 13.27 1.94
N ILE A 241 -3.41 13.86 3.03
CA ILE A 241 -2.83 13.12 4.14
C ILE A 241 -3.89 12.29 4.90
N ALA A 242 -5.10 12.81 5.11
CA ALA A 242 -6.17 12.08 5.78
C ALA A 242 -6.61 10.86 4.96
N ARG A 243 -6.71 11.00 3.63
CA ARG A 243 -7.05 9.91 2.71
C ARG A 243 -5.97 8.82 2.67
N ILE A 244 -4.69 9.20 2.61
CA ILE A 244 -3.57 8.24 2.68
C ILE A 244 -3.65 7.43 3.99
N LEU A 245 -3.92 8.10 5.11
CA LEU A 245 -4.07 7.47 6.41
C LEU A 245 -5.21 6.45 6.43
N ASP A 246 -6.37 6.83 5.92
CA ASP A 246 -7.55 5.96 5.83
C ASP A 246 -7.27 4.75 4.93
N LEU A 247 -6.67 4.95 3.76
CA LEU A 247 -6.29 3.87 2.86
C LEU A 247 -5.34 2.87 3.51
N VAL A 248 -4.30 3.33 4.21
CA VAL A 248 -3.34 2.45 4.89
C VAL A 248 -3.99 1.71 6.06
N GLN A 249 -4.85 2.36 6.83
CA GLN A 249 -5.59 1.72 7.93
C GLN A 249 -6.56 0.66 7.39
N ASN A 250 -7.34 0.98 6.37
CA ASN A 250 -8.28 0.06 5.74
C ASN A 250 -7.60 -1.08 4.99
N ALA A 251 -6.41 -0.83 4.40
CA ALA A 251 -5.62 -1.88 3.75
C ALA A 251 -5.22 -2.99 4.71
N THR A 252 -4.95 -2.66 5.97
CA THR A 252 -4.60 -3.66 6.99
C THR A 252 -5.79 -4.52 7.43
N ALA A 253 -7.02 -4.04 7.26
CA ALA A 253 -8.24 -4.80 7.56
C ALA A 253 -8.57 -5.84 6.46
N ARG A 254 -8.18 -5.61 5.21
CA ARG A 254 -8.42 -6.53 4.08
C ARG A 254 -7.32 -7.60 4.01
N LYS A 255 -7.59 -8.74 4.67
CA LYS A 255 -6.65 -9.86 4.79
C LYS A 255 -6.31 -10.50 3.45
N SER A 256 -5.07 -10.96 3.29
CA SER A 256 -4.65 -11.71 2.11
C SER A 256 -5.31 -13.09 2.04
N LYS A 257 -5.36 -13.67 0.81
CA LYS A 257 -5.84 -15.05 0.64
C LYS A 257 -4.98 -16.06 1.44
N THR A 258 -3.70 -15.83 1.53
CA THR A 258 -2.75 -16.65 2.30
C THR A 258 -3.06 -16.57 3.80
N GLU A 259 -3.33 -15.38 4.34
CA GLU A 259 -3.72 -15.21 5.75
C GLU A 259 -5.04 -15.92 6.07
N LEU A 260 -6.05 -15.78 5.20
CA LEU A 260 -7.33 -16.48 5.35
C LEU A 260 -7.16 -18.00 5.27
N PHE A 261 -6.29 -18.50 4.38
CA PHE A 261 -5.97 -19.91 4.26
C PHE A 261 -5.34 -20.45 5.55
N ILE A 262 -4.36 -19.76 6.12
CA ILE A 262 -3.71 -20.20 7.37
C ILE A 262 -4.69 -20.23 8.54
N ARG A 263 -5.59 -19.26 8.66
CA ARG A 263 -6.65 -19.30 9.70
C ARG A 263 -7.58 -20.50 9.52
N LYS A 264 -7.99 -20.80 8.28
CA LYS A 264 -8.81 -21.98 7.98
C LYS A 264 -8.04 -23.26 8.26
N PHE A 265 -6.75 -23.31 7.90
CA PHE A 265 -5.87 -24.43 8.17
C PHE A 265 -5.73 -24.68 9.67
N ALA A 266 -5.47 -23.67 10.49
CA ALA A 266 -5.35 -23.80 11.94
C ALA A 266 -6.63 -24.42 12.55
N ARG A 267 -7.82 -24.01 12.10
CA ARG A 267 -9.10 -24.54 12.58
C ARG A 267 -9.29 -26.05 12.27
N ILE A 268 -8.70 -26.55 11.19
CA ILE A 268 -8.77 -28.00 10.82
C ILE A 268 -7.63 -28.77 11.46
N TYR A 269 -6.45 -28.17 11.49
CA TYR A 269 -5.22 -28.81 11.98
C TYR A 269 -5.27 -29.11 13.48
N THR A 270 -5.75 -28.16 14.30
CA THR A 270 -5.74 -28.31 15.77
C THR A 270 -6.57 -29.51 16.26
N PRO A 271 -7.83 -29.75 15.80
CA PRO A 271 -8.53 -31.00 16.14
C PRO A 271 -7.79 -32.26 15.74
N ILE A 272 -7.18 -32.29 14.54
CA ILE A 272 -6.42 -33.45 14.06
C ILE A 272 -5.28 -33.78 15.03
N VAL A 273 -4.57 -32.75 15.47
CA VAL A 273 -3.46 -32.89 16.42
C VAL A 273 -3.93 -33.45 17.76
N VAL A 274 -5.06 -32.97 18.28
CA VAL A 274 -5.63 -33.49 19.54
C VAL A 274 -5.96 -34.97 19.41
N PHE A 275 -6.61 -35.39 18.31
CA PHE A 275 -6.90 -36.81 18.09
C PHE A 275 -5.64 -37.64 17.90
N LEU A 276 -4.60 -37.12 17.24
CA LEU A 276 -3.31 -37.80 17.13
C LEU A 276 -2.61 -37.93 18.49
N ALA A 277 -2.68 -36.90 19.35
CA ALA A 277 -2.14 -36.97 20.71
C ALA A 277 -2.84 -38.06 21.55
N ILE A 278 -4.16 -38.18 21.44
CA ILE A 278 -4.94 -39.28 22.02
C ILE A 278 -4.46 -40.61 21.45
N GLY A 279 -4.25 -40.71 20.15
CA GLY A 279 -3.70 -41.89 19.50
C GLY A 279 -2.32 -42.26 20.01
N VAL A 280 -1.40 -41.29 20.14
CA VAL A 280 -0.05 -41.50 20.71
C VAL A 280 -0.12 -42.03 22.15
N THR A 281 -1.10 -41.58 22.93
CA THR A 281 -1.28 -42.06 24.30
C THR A 281 -1.80 -43.49 24.34
N PHE A 282 -2.80 -43.87 23.56
CA PHE A 282 -3.52 -45.13 23.76
C PHE A 282 -3.21 -46.22 22.73
N LEU A 283 -2.85 -45.92 21.48
CA LEU A 283 -2.56 -46.94 20.46
C LEU A 283 -1.38 -47.84 20.82
N PRO A 284 -0.28 -47.34 21.42
CA PRO A 284 0.87 -48.16 21.78
C PRO A 284 0.54 -49.27 22.79
N TYR A 285 -0.52 -49.11 23.57
CA TYR A 285 -1.02 -50.17 24.49
C TYR A 285 -1.26 -51.51 23.79
N PHE A 286 -1.61 -51.48 22.49
CA PHE A 286 -1.91 -52.72 21.73
C PHE A 286 -0.67 -53.32 21.04
N PHE A 287 0.46 -52.62 21.01
CA PHE A 287 1.63 -52.99 20.18
C PHE A 287 2.95 -53.02 20.94
N VAL A 288 3.01 -52.46 22.17
CA VAL A 288 4.23 -52.34 22.95
C VAL A 288 4.09 -53.18 24.21
N GLU A 289 5.00 -54.15 24.41
CA GLU A 289 4.94 -55.07 25.54
C GLU A 289 5.13 -54.37 26.90
N ASP A 290 6.05 -53.38 26.95
CA ASP A 290 6.36 -52.58 28.16
C ASP A 290 5.63 -51.24 28.13
N TYR A 291 4.31 -51.23 27.92
CA TYR A 291 3.55 -49.99 27.89
C TYR A 291 3.46 -49.34 29.27
N VAL A 292 4.02 -48.10 29.40
CA VAL A 292 3.85 -47.25 30.56
C VAL A 292 3.02 -46.03 30.20
N PHE A 293 1.80 -45.96 30.73
CA PHE A 293 0.84 -44.88 30.43
C PHE A 293 1.44 -43.47 30.63
N ARG A 294 2.22 -43.26 31.71
CA ARG A 294 2.89 -42.00 32.04
C ARG A 294 3.81 -41.54 30.91
N ASP A 295 4.61 -42.41 30.34
CA ASP A 295 5.61 -42.11 29.33
C ASP A 295 4.93 -41.75 27.99
N TRP A 296 3.89 -42.50 27.61
CA TRP A 296 3.13 -42.22 26.38
C TRP A 296 2.28 -40.97 26.54
N LEU A 297 1.70 -40.71 27.71
CA LEU A 297 1.02 -39.43 27.98
C LEU A 297 2.00 -38.26 27.90
N TYR A 298 3.20 -38.38 28.47
CA TYR A 298 4.23 -37.37 28.38
C TYR A 298 4.62 -37.05 26.94
N ARG A 299 4.81 -38.05 26.07
CA ARG A 299 5.04 -37.86 24.62
C ARG A 299 3.87 -37.17 23.95
N ALA A 300 2.65 -37.53 24.31
CA ALA A 300 1.46 -36.86 23.77
C ALA A 300 1.36 -35.39 24.22
N LEU A 301 1.74 -35.07 25.45
CA LEU A 301 1.79 -33.68 25.93
C LEU A 301 2.86 -32.85 25.18
N ILE A 302 4.04 -33.42 24.94
CA ILE A 302 5.07 -32.82 24.07
C ILE A 302 4.51 -32.55 22.68
N PHE A 303 3.82 -33.55 22.10
CA PHE A 303 3.20 -33.45 20.79
C PHE A 303 2.17 -32.31 20.73
N LEU A 304 1.35 -32.12 21.78
CA LEU A 304 0.39 -31.01 21.86
C LEU A 304 1.09 -29.64 21.91
N VAL A 305 2.16 -29.51 22.72
CA VAL A 305 2.92 -28.25 22.86
C VAL A 305 3.54 -27.82 21.52
N ILE A 306 4.19 -28.73 20.80
CA ILE A 306 4.83 -28.46 19.50
C ILE A 306 3.83 -28.06 18.43
N SER A 307 2.62 -28.57 18.53
CA SER A 307 1.62 -28.45 17.47
C SER A 307 0.97 -27.07 17.36
N CYS A 308 1.22 -26.14 18.29
CA CYS A 308 0.73 -24.76 18.18
C CYS A 308 1.28 -24.07 16.92
N PRO A 309 0.44 -23.57 15.98
CA PRO A 309 0.93 -22.85 14.81
C PRO A 309 1.30 -21.37 15.08
N CYS A 310 1.73 -21.04 16.32
CA CYS A 310 1.92 -19.68 16.82
C CYS A 310 2.83 -18.82 15.92
N ALA A 311 3.97 -19.39 15.46
CA ALA A 311 4.89 -18.71 14.56
C ALA A 311 4.23 -18.26 13.24
N LEU A 312 3.31 -19.06 12.69
CA LEU A 312 2.64 -18.76 11.42
C LEU A 312 1.54 -17.71 11.57
N VAL A 313 0.75 -17.82 12.64
CA VAL A 313 -0.37 -16.92 12.91
C VAL A 313 0.10 -15.46 13.04
N ILE A 314 1.32 -15.24 13.52
CA ILE A 314 1.89 -13.92 13.76
C ILE A 314 2.77 -13.45 12.61
N SER A 315 3.68 -14.31 12.11
CA SER A 315 4.67 -13.88 11.13
C SER A 315 4.08 -13.56 9.76
N ILE A 316 2.97 -14.18 9.39
CA ILE A 316 2.33 -13.95 8.09
C ILE A 316 1.66 -12.57 8.02
N PRO A 317 0.76 -12.18 8.94
CA PRO A 317 0.24 -10.81 8.98
C PRO A 317 1.37 -9.78 9.06
N LEU A 318 2.39 -10.03 9.89
CA LEU A 318 3.53 -9.13 10.03
C LEU A 318 4.31 -8.95 8.71
N GLY A 319 4.46 -10.02 7.93
CA GLY A 319 5.04 -9.97 6.59
C GLY A 319 4.24 -9.07 5.64
N TYR A 320 2.90 -9.21 5.62
CA TYR A 320 2.05 -8.34 4.82
C TYR A 320 2.05 -6.90 5.31
N PHE A 321 2.02 -6.65 6.60
CA PHE A 321 2.20 -5.30 7.16
C PHE A 321 3.55 -4.69 6.75
N GLY A 322 4.62 -5.49 6.79
CA GLY A 322 5.93 -5.06 6.31
C GLY A 322 5.92 -4.68 4.82
N GLY A 323 5.24 -5.46 3.99
CA GLY A 323 5.08 -5.20 2.56
C GLY A 323 4.25 -3.95 2.26
N LEU A 324 3.10 -3.79 2.92
CA LEU A 324 2.26 -2.59 2.80
C LEU A 324 3.01 -1.33 3.25
N GLY A 325 3.74 -1.41 4.36
CA GLY A 325 4.57 -0.31 4.85
C GLY A 325 5.73 0.03 3.91
N ALA A 326 6.37 -0.97 3.30
CA ALA A 326 7.41 -0.76 2.30
C ALA A 326 6.84 -0.10 1.02
N ALA A 327 5.66 -0.51 0.57
CA ALA A 327 4.97 0.08 -0.57
C ALA A 327 4.62 1.56 -0.31
N SER A 328 4.01 1.85 0.83
CA SER A 328 3.64 3.22 1.23
C SER A 328 4.85 4.14 1.28
N LYS A 329 6.00 3.70 1.81
CA LYS A 329 7.27 4.45 1.79
C LYS A 329 7.77 4.79 0.39
N ASN A 330 7.39 4.00 -0.60
CA ASN A 330 7.75 4.20 -2.00
C ASN A 330 6.68 4.96 -2.79
N GLY A 331 5.69 5.56 -2.13
CA GLY A 331 4.58 6.27 -2.78
C GLY A 331 3.59 5.35 -3.50
N ILE A 332 3.44 4.11 -3.01
CA ILE A 332 2.54 3.09 -3.56
C ILE A 332 1.57 2.67 -2.46
N LEU A 333 0.28 2.90 -2.66
CA LEU A 333 -0.76 2.53 -1.71
C LEU A 333 -1.57 1.34 -2.23
N PHE A 334 -1.61 0.27 -1.46
CA PHE A 334 -2.47 -0.88 -1.71
C PHE A 334 -3.72 -0.78 -0.84
N LYS A 335 -4.90 -1.00 -1.39
CA LYS A 335 -6.16 -1.05 -0.62
C LYS A 335 -6.33 -2.34 0.21
N GLY A 336 -5.38 -3.25 0.16
CA GLY A 336 -5.39 -4.47 0.95
C GLY A 336 -4.23 -5.40 0.68
N ALA A 337 -3.91 -6.24 1.66
CA ALA A 337 -2.90 -7.30 1.53
C ALA A 337 -3.24 -8.31 0.40
N SER A 338 -4.53 -8.47 0.09
CA SER A 338 -4.99 -9.30 -1.03
C SER A 338 -4.48 -8.81 -2.39
N PHE A 339 -4.37 -7.49 -2.57
CA PHE A 339 -3.88 -6.90 -3.82
C PHE A 339 -2.36 -6.99 -3.94
N LEU A 340 -1.65 -7.01 -2.80
CA LEU A 340 -0.22 -7.30 -2.79
C LEU A 340 0.07 -8.72 -3.31
N ASP A 341 -0.74 -9.71 -2.92
CA ASP A 341 -0.69 -11.07 -3.47
C ASP A 341 -1.10 -11.12 -4.94
N ALA A 342 -2.16 -10.38 -5.32
CA ALA A 342 -2.67 -10.36 -6.69
C ALA A 342 -1.60 -9.82 -7.66
N MET A 343 -0.88 -8.75 -7.29
CA MET A 343 0.21 -8.17 -8.08
C MET A 343 1.29 -9.19 -8.46
N THR A 344 1.54 -10.20 -7.60
CA THR A 344 2.54 -11.25 -7.91
C THR A 344 2.09 -12.25 -8.97
N LYS A 345 0.82 -12.25 -9.33
CA LYS A 345 0.21 -13.18 -10.29
C LYS A 345 -0.09 -12.55 -11.63
N ILE A 346 0.04 -11.22 -11.72
CA ILE A 346 -0.20 -10.48 -12.97
C ILE A 346 0.79 -10.95 -14.03
N ASN A 347 0.28 -11.31 -15.20
CA ASN A 347 1.05 -11.69 -16.37
C ASN A 347 0.71 -10.86 -17.61
N THR A 348 -0.39 -10.11 -17.56
CA THR A 348 -0.85 -9.22 -18.62
C THR A 348 -1.09 -7.84 -18.04
N LEU A 349 -0.49 -6.82 -18.64
CA LEU A 349 -0.65 -5.43 -18.24
C LEU A 349 -1.30 -4.67 -19.39
N VAL A 350 -2.43 -4.03 -19.08
CA VAL A 350 -3.13 -3.12 -19.99
C VAL A 350 -2.97 -1.71 -19.45
N MET A 351 -2.57 -0.77 -20.26
CA MET A 351 -2.34 0.62 -19.84
C MET A 351 -3.05 1.61 -20.75
N ASP A 352 -3.59 2.65 -20.14
CA ASP A 352 -4.04 3.81 -20.89
C ASP A 352 -2.82 4.58 -21.42
N LYS A 353 -3.01 5.39 -22.45
CA LYS A 353 -1.97 6.24 -23.02
C LYS A 353 -1.83 7.54 -22.23
N THR A 354 -2.93 8.33 -22.20
CA THR A 354 -2.92 9.71 -21.74
C THR A 354 -2.86 9.80 -20.21
N GLY A 355 -1.94 10.59 -19.65
CA GLY A 355 -1.75 10.68 -18.21
C GLY A 355 -1.10 9.44 -17.56
N THR A 356 -0.94 8.33 -18.30
CA THR A 356 -0.35 7.09 -17.82
C THR A 356 1.09 6.92 -18.31
N VAL A 357 1.31 6.75 -19.62
CA VAL A 357 2.66 6.70 -20.22
C VAL A 357 3.09 8.05 -20.78
N THR A 358 2.15 8.97 -20.95
CA THR A 358 2.37 10.36 -21.34
C THR A 358 2.06 11.29 -20.17
N LYS A 359 2.55 12.53 -20.25
CA LYS A 359 2.32 13.55 -19.20
C LYS A 359 0.92 14.15 -19.23
N GLY A 360 0.12 13.90 -20.30
CA GLY A 360 -1.17 14.56 -20.52
C GLY A 360 -1.01 16.05 -20.84
N VAL A 361 0.18 16.48 -21.22
CA VAL A 361 0.51 17.85 -21.53
C VAL A 361 0.98 17.91 -22.98
N PHE A 362 0.23 18.64 -23.78
CA PHE A 362 0.60 18.89 -25.16
C PHE A 362 1.79 19.83 -25.25
N LYS A 363 2.72 19.52 -26.16
CA LYS A 363 3.86 20.40 -26.50
C LYS A 363 4.01 20.50 -28.01
N ILE A 364 4.52 21.63 -28.45
CA ILE A 364 4.93 21.83 -29.82
C ILE A 364 6.17 20.97 -30.09
N LYS A 365 6.04 20.03 -31.06
CA LYS A 365 7.10 19.13 -31.50
C LYS A 365 7.84 19.68 -32.71
N ASN A 366 7.13 20.32 -33.64
CA ASN A 366 7.69 20.90 -34.84
C ASN A 366 6.82 22.08 -35.32
N ILE A 367 7.47 23.04 -35.93
CA ILE A 367 6.84 24.20 -36.61
C ILE A 367 7.34 24.22 -38.03
N LYS A 368 6.45 24.35 -38.98
CA LYS A 368 6.81 24.55 -40.40
C LYS A 368 6.02 25.70 -40.98
N THR A 369 6.75 26.66 -41.53
CA THR A 369 6.21 27.87 -42.14
C THR A 369 6.49 27.90 -43.64
N PHE A 370 5.61 28.54 -44.40
CA PHE A 370 5.70 28.76 -45.82
C PHE A 370 5.70 30.26 -46.05
N ASP A 371 6.81 30.82 -46.59
CA ASP A 371 7.02 32.25 -46.87
C ASP A 371 6.84 33.21 -45.67
N TRP A 372 6.84 32.64 -44.42
CA TRP A 372 6.74 33.41 -43.19
C TRP A 372 7.92 33.17 -42.29
N ASN A 373 8.33 34.23 -41.57
CA ASN A 373 9.29 34.06 -40.46
C ASN A 373 8.59 33.34 -39.30
N GLU A 374 9.26 32.33 -38.72
CA GLU A 374 8.69 31.51 -37.65
C GLU A 374 8.21 32.37 -36.47
N LYS A 375 8.96 33.39 -36.06
CA LYS A 375 8.57 34.26 -34.95
C LYS A 375 7.30 35.06 -35.26
N GLU A 376 7.18 35.56 -36.48
CA GLU A 376 5.99 36.30 -36.91
C GLU A 376 4.78 35.38 -37.01
N PHE A 377 4.95 34.22 -37.63
CA PHE A 377 3.94 33.15 -37.70
C PHE A 377 3.42 32.78 -36.30
N MET A 378 4.33 32.54 -35.35
CA MET A 378 3.93 32.22 -33.98
C MET A 378 3.19 33.39 -33.30
N ASN A 379 3.53 34.62 -33.56
CA ASN A 379 2.81 35.78 -33.01
C ASN A 379 1.35 35.83 -33.50
N TYR A 380 1.09 35.56 -34.80
CA TYR A 380 -0.27 35.43 -35.30
C TYR A 380 -1.04 34.29 -34.68
N LEU A 381 -0.42 33.11 -34.57
CA LEU A 381 -0.99 31.92 -33.96
C LEU A 381 -1.34 32.15 -32.50
N MET A 382 -0.37 32.68 -31.70
CA MET A 382 -0.57 32.98 -30.29
C MET A 382 -1.67 34.01 -30.05
N ALA A 383 -1.75 35.06 -30.86
CA ALA A 383 -2.81 36.05 -30.74
C ALA A 383 -4.22 35.44 -30.92
N MET A 384 -4.36 34.48 -31.82
CA MET A 384 -5.61 33.77 -32.03
C MET A 384 -5.93 32.81 -30.87
N GLU A 385 -4.95 32.04 -30.41
CA GLU A 385 -5.14 30.99 -29.39
C GLU A 385 -5.27 31.57 -27.97
N GLU A 386 -4.83 32.82 -27.71
CA GLU A 386 -5.05 33.51 -26.42
C GLU A 386 -6.54 33.60 -26.06
N GLN A 387 -7.40 33.58 -27.05
CA GLN A 387 -8.86 33.59 -26.87
C GLN A 387 -9.49 32.21 -26.66
N SER A 388 -8.67 31.14 -26.71
CA SER A 388 -9.14 29.76 -26.62
C SER A 388 -8.81 29.12 -25.27
N THR A 389 -9.73 28.33 -24.72
CA THR A 389 -9.52 27.52 -23.51
C THR A 389 -9.05 26.09 -23.83
N HIS A 390 -8.86 25.79 -25.11
CA HIS A 390 -8.48 24.46 -25.56
C HIS A 390 -7.07 24.04 -25.05
N PRO A 391 -6.80 22.78 -24.65
CA PRO A 391 -5.48 22.33 -24.20
C PRO A 391 -4.34 22.58 -25.19
N ILE A 392 -4.63 22.54 -26.50
CA ILE A 392 -3.70 22.88 -27.58
C ILE A 392 -3.33 24.36 -27.54
N ALA A 393 -4.26 25.26 -27.28
CA ALA A 393 -3.99 26.68 -27.13
C ALA A 393 -3.00 26.96 -26.00
N LYS A 394 -3.19 26.29 -24.87
CA LYS A 394 -2.28 26.38 -23.74
C LYS A 394 -0.84 25.97 -24.11
N ALA A 395 -0.68 24.87 -24.86
CA ALA A 395 0.62 24.40 -25.33
C ALA A 395 1.31 25.41 -26.27
N ILE A 396 0.53 26.09 -27.12
CA ILE A 396 1.00 27.13 -28.03
C ILE A 396 1.45 28.35 -27.23
N MET A 397 0.67 28.79 -26.24
CA MET A 397 0.99 29.92 -25.38
C MET A 397 2.22 29.70 -24.50
N GLU A 398 2.47 28.44 -24.06
CA GLU A 398 3.62 28.09 -23.25
C GLU A 398 4.93 27.97 -24.05
N TYR A 399 4.88 27.85 -25.37
CA TYR A 399 6.07 27.65 -26.22
C TYR A 399 6.98 28.88 -26.25
N GLN A 400 6.43 30.10 -26.35
CA GLN A 400 7.20 31.32 -26.39
C GLN A 400 6.89 32.17 -25.15
N LYS A 401 7.81 32.19 -24.19
CA LYS A 401 7.73 33.06 -23.02
C LYS A 401 8.14 34.51 -23.41
N GLY A 402 7.20 35.30 -23.86
CA GLY A 402 7.38 36.71 -24.20
C GLY A 402 6.04 37.40 -24.39
N THR A 403 6.02 38.71 -24.27
CA THR A 403 4.84 39.53 -24.61
C THR A 403 4.58 39.40 -26.10
N ASN A 404 3.43 38.82 -26.46
CA ASN A 404 2.93 38.92 -27.82
C ASN A 404 2.38 40.34 -28.01
N ASN A 405 2.95 41.10 -28.98
CA ASN A 405 2.49 42.46 -29.30
C ASN A 405 1.33 42.47 -30.34
N PHE A 406 0.87 41.30 -30.75
CA PHE A 406 -0.23 41.15 -31.73
C PHE A 406 -1.56 40.99 -31.01
N GLU A 407 -2.56 41.78 -31.39
CA GLU A 407 -3.88 41.71 -30.81
C GLU A 407 -4.85 41.11 -31.84
N ALA A 408 -5.60 40.08 -31.39
CA ALA A 408 -6.64 39.48 -32.20
C ALA A 408 -8.00 40.18 -31.96
N ASN A 409 -8.69 40.50 -33.04
CA ASN A 409 -10.00 41.09 -33.02
C ASN A 409 -10.99 40.20 -33.78
N LYS A 410 -12.30 40.29 -33.41
CA LYS A 410 -13.40 39.53 -34.04
C LYS A 410 -13.14 38.02 -34.11
N VAL A 411 -12.50 37.46 -33.08
CA VAL A 411 -12.25 36.02 -33.01
C VAL A 411 -13.60 35.30 -32.83
N SER A 412 -13.84 34.30 -33.66
CA SER A 412 -14.99 33.43 -33.60
C SER A 412 -14.58 31.97 -33.70
N GLU A 413 -15.16 31.13 -32.87
CA GLU A 413 -14.95 29.69 -32.94
C GLU A 413 -15.87 29.07 -33.99
N VAL A 414 -15.29 28.28 -34.89
CA VAL A 414 -15.99 27.44 -35.83
C VAL A 414 -16.06 26.04 -35.27
N ALA A 415 -17.24 25.63 -34.80
CA ALA A 415 -17.43 24.40 -34.05
C ALA A 415 -16.81 23.18 -34.75
N GLY A 416 -15.90 22.48 -34.03
CA GLY A 416 -15.19 21.30 -34.49
C GLY A 416 -14.15 21.54 -35.60
N LYS A 417 -13.88 22.82 -35.99
CA LYS A 417 -12.91 23.13 -37.04
C LYS A 417 -11.76 24.02 -36.60
N GLY A 418 -11.97 24.99 -35.68
CA GLY A 418 -10.96 25.91 -35.20
C GLY A 418 -11.42 27.33 -35.00
N LEU A 419 -10.51 28.30 -35.11
CA LEU A 419 -10.75 29.74 -34.90
C LEU A 419 -10.59 30.54 -36.18
N LYS A 420 -11.43 31.58 -36.33
CA LYS A 420 -11.35 32.59 -37.38
C LYS A 420 -11.37 33.96 -36.74
N GLY A 421 -10.46 34.86 -37.16
CA GLY A 421 -10.36 36.21 -36.61
C GLY A 421 -9.49 37.12 -37.44
N VAL A 422 -9.25 38.33 -36.94
CA VAL A 422 -8.38 39.33 -37.57
C VAL A 422 -7.28 39.71 -36.60
N VAL A 423 -6.03 39.59 -37.05
CA VAL A 423 -4.82 39.95 -36.27
C VAL A 423 -4.01 40.99 -37.06
N ASN A 424 -3.78 42.15 -36.50
CA ASN A 424 -3.06 43.27 -37.19
C ASN A 424 -3.63 43.56 -38.57
N GLY A 425 -4.95 43.54 -38.75
CA GLY A 425 -5.63 43.83 -39.99
C GLY A 425 -5.67 42.71 -41.02
N LYS A 426 -5.05 41.57 -40.76
CA LYS A 426 -5.03 40.38 -41.60
C LYS A 426 -6.04 39.34 -41.12
N GLU A 427 -6.75 38.69 -42.02
CA GLU A 427 -7.64 37.60 -41.70
C GLU A 427 -6.79 36.35 -41.35
N VAL A 428 -7.04 35.75 -40.19
CA VAL A 428 -6.29 34.59 -39.71
C VAL A 428 -7.23 33.43 -39.40
N LEU A 429 -6.91 32.26 -39.94
CA LEU A 429 -7.59 31.00 -39.66
C LEU A 429 -6.62 30.06 -38.97
N VAL A 430 -7.06 29.50 -37.85
CA VAL A 430 -6.29 28.54 -37.05
C VAL A 430 -7.16 27.33 -36.80
N GLY A 431 -6.75 26.13 -37.24
CA GLY A 431 -7.55 24.92 -37.01
C GLY A 431 -7.15 23.72 -37.83
N ASN A 432 -8.11 22.83 -38.05
CA ASN A 432 -7.89 21.57 -38.78
C ASN A 432 -8.08 21.72 -40.31
N LYS A 433 -7.81 20.64 -41.05
CA LYS A 433 -7.93 20.61 -42.52
C LYS A 433 -9.35 21.00 -42.98
N ALA A 434 -10.40 20.63 -42.25
CA ALA A 434 -11.78 20.98 -42.63
C ALA A 434 -12.05 22.51 -42.59
N LEU A 435 -11.38 23.26 -41.70
CA LEU A 435 -11.44 24.71 -41.66
C LEU A 435 -10.80 25.30 -42.91
N MET A 436 -9.62 24.82 -43.31
CA MET A 436 -8.89 25.30 -44.48
C MET A 436 -9.68 25.05 -45.76
N VAL A 437 -10.16 23.83 -45.95
CA VAL A 437 -10.96 23.43 -47.13
C VAL A 437 -12.25 24.24 -47.23
N SER A 438 -12.96 24.48 -46.09
CA SER A 438 -14.20 25.26 -46.09
C SER A 438 -13.99 26.76 -46.42
N ASN A 439 -12.74 27.27 -46.40
CA ASN A 439 -12.36 28.60 -46.82
C ASN A 439 -11.53 28.60 -48.10
N ASN A 440 -11.56 27.52 -48.90
CA ASN A 440 -10.86 27.35 -50.18
C ASN A 440 -9.34 27.52 -50.10
N ILE A 441 -8.73 27.10 -48.98
CA ILE A 441 -7.29 27.16 -48.79
C ILE A 441 -6.70 25.79 -49.11
N GLU A 442 -5.76 25.76 -50.03
CA GLU A 442 -5.05 24.57 -50.42
C GLU A 442 -4.01 24.19 -49.34
N VAL A 443 -4.12 22.96 -48.81
CA VAL A 443 -3.23 22.45 -47.77
C VAL A 443 -2.21 21.53 -48.41
N PRO A 444 -0.89 21.67 -48.14
CA PRO A 444 0.14 20.83 -48.71
C PRO A 444 -0.05 19.35 -48.38
N ASN A 445 0.17 18.46 -49.34
CA ASN A 445 -0.01 17.00 -49.21
C ASN A 445 0.86 16.39 -48.08
N GLU A 446 2.00 17.00 -47.75
CA GLU A 446 2.87 16.53 -46.68
C GLU A 446 2.16 16.49 -45.31
N THR A 447 1.14 17.33 -45.08
CA THR A 447 0.38 17.34 -43.82
C THR A 447 -0.45 16.08 -43.61
N GLU A 448 -0.74 15.32 -44.67
CA GLU A 448 -1.47 14.06 -44.59
C GLU A 448 -0.63 12.91 -44.04
N SER A 449 0.70 13.01 -44.16
CA SER A 449 1.64 12.01 -43.63
C SER A 449 1.94 12.20 -42.13
N ILE A 450 1.50 13.31 -41.53
CA ILE A 450 1.74 13.61 -40.12
C ILE A 450 0.70 12.85 -39.29
N VAL A 451 1.20 11.97 -38.45
CA VAL A 451 0.37 11.14 -37.56
C VAL A 451 -0.12 11.92 -36.34
N GLU A 452 0.70 12.82 -35.82
CA GLU A 452 0.41 13.64 -34.65
C GLU A 452 -0.68 14.68 -34.93
N SER A 453 -1.19 15.32 -33.89
CA SER A 453 -2.12 16.43 -34.02
C SER A 453 -1.43 17.64 -34.67
N ILE A 454 -2.07 18.21 -35.70
CA ILE A 454 -1.55 19.39 -36.35
C ILE A 454 -2.56 20.56 -36.25
N VAL A 455 -2.03 21.74 -36.04
CA VAL A 455 -2.75 23.00 -36.13
C VAL A 455 -2.28 23.72 -37.39
N LEU A 456 -3.20 23.89 -38.35
CA LEU A 456 -2.93 24.58 -39.61
C LEU A 456 -3.26 26.06 -39.44
N VAL A 457 -2.46 26.93 -40.05
CA VAL A 457 -2.62 28.38 -40.01
C VAL A 457 -2.63 28.92 -41.41
N ALA A 458 -3.63 29.78 -41.68
CA ALA A 458 -3.67 30.55 -42.89
C ALA A 458 -3.83 32.04 -42.57
N ILE A 459 -3.19 32.90 -43.34
CA ILE A 459 -3.18 34.36 -43.17
C ILE A 459 -3.51 35.00 -44.53
N ASP A 460 -4.50 35.88 -44.55
CA ASP A 460 -5.01 36.53 -45.74
C ASP A 460 -5.35 35.55 -46.87
N ASN A 461 -6.07 34.46 -46.53
CA ASN A 461 -6.46 33.39 -47.44
C ASN A 461 -5.29 32.60 -48.09
N VAL A 462 -4.09 32.73 -47.57
CA VAL A 462 -2.91 31.95 -48.00
C VAL A 462 -2.48 31.02 -46.89
N PHE A 463 -2.15 29.76 -47.20
CA PHE A 463 -1.60 28.82 -46.25
C PHE A 463 -0.26 29.29 -45.73
N ALA A 464 -0.16 29.58 -44.44
CA ALA A 464 1.04 30.14 -43.80
C ALA A 464 1.95 29.10 -43.18
N GLY A 465 1.37 27.98 -42.71
CA GLY A 465 2.16 26.94 -42.08
C GLY A 465 1.32 26.05 -41.16
N TYR A 466 2.05 25.22 -40.41
CA TYR A 466 1.44 24.33 -39.40
C TYR A 466 2.34 24.12 -38.21
N VAL A 467 1.72 23.76 -37.10
CA VAL A 467 2.36 23.38 -35.85
C VAL A 467 1.98 21.93 -35.52
N VAL A 468 2.97 21.10 -35.32
CA VAL A 468 2.80 19.72 -34.87
C VAL A 468 2.82 19.67 -33.36
N ILE A 469 1.77 19.12 -32.77
CA ILE A 469 1.57 19.04 -31.34
C ILE A 469 1.45 17.59 -30.93
N ALA A 470 2.19 17.18 -29.93
CA ALA A 470 2.17 15.83 -29.38
C ALA A 470 2.13 15.88 -27.84
N ASP A 471 1.53 14.86 -27.28
CA ASP A 471 1.60 14.59 -25.85
C ASP A 471 3.00 14.03 -25.50
N GLU A 472 3.63 14.57 -24.46
CA GLU A 472 5.00 14.23 -24.10
C GLU A 472 5.05 12.90 -23.35
N LEU A 473 5.91 11.98 -23.79
CA LEU A 473 6.17 10.74 -23.04
C LEU A 473 6.80 11.05 -21.68
N LYS A 474 6.43 10.29 -20.65
CA LYS A 474 7.12 10.34 -19.36
C LYS A 474 8.55 9.80 -19.51
N GLU A 475 9.48 10.40 -18.77
CA GLU A 475 10.91 10.10 -18.91
C GLU A 475 11.26 8.64 -18.62
N ASP A 476 10.55 8.02 -17.68
CA ASP A 476 10.75 6.65 -17.25
C ASP A 476 9.86 5.63 -18.01
N ALA A 477 8.99 6.05 -18.94
CA ALA A 477 8.03 5.17 -19.61
C ALA A 477 8.70 4.04 -20.38
N LYS A 478 9.70 4.35 -21.21
CA LYS A 478 10.40 3.35 -22.04
C LYS A 478 11.18 2.33 -21.20
N GLU A 479 11.86 2.78 -20.15
CA GLU A 479 12.59 1.90 -19.24
C GLU A 479 11.61 1.03 -18.43
N THR A 480 10.44 1.58 -18.09
CA THR A 480 9.39 0.87 -17.39
C THR A 480 8.92 -0.34 -18.18
N ILE A 481 8.63 -0.21 -19.49
CA ILE A 481 8.18 -1.32 -20.33
C ILE A 481 9.21 -2.47 -20.32
N SER A 482 10.49 -2.16 -20.53
CA SER A 482 11.57 -3.15 -20.46
C SER A 482 11.68 -3.82 -19.09
N SER A 483 11.47 -3.05 -18.02
CA SER A 483 11.54 -3.54 -16.65
C SER A 483 10.33 -4.41 -16.27
N LEU A 484 9.14 -4.12 -16.82
CA LEU A 484 7.93 -4.94 -16.64
C LEU A 484 8.13 -6.34 -17.20
N HIS A 485 8.73 -6.49 -18.37
CA HIS A 485 9.07 -7.81 -18.91
C HIS A 485 10.06 -8.56 -18.01
N ARG A 486 11.07 -7.86 -17.46
CA ARG A 486 12.04 -8.47 -16.52
C ARG A 486 11.41 -8.98 -15.21
N VAL A 487 10.32 -8.36 -14.74
CA VAL A 487 9.62 -8.83 -13.54
C VAL A 487 8.51 -9.84 -13.82
N GLY A 488 8.38 -10.32 -15.08
CA GLY A 488 7.53 -11.46 -15.44
C GLY A 488 6.22 -11.11 -16.14
N ILE A 489 6.00 -9.86 -16.54
CA ILE A 489 4.85 -9.48 -17.38
C ILE A 489 5.09 -10.00 -18.80
N LYS A 490 4.21 -10.89 -19.26
CA LYS A 490 4.32 -11.56 -20.55
C LYS A 490 3.72 -10.75 -21.70
N LYS A 491 2.63 -10.02 -21.43
CA LYS A 491 1.91 -9.23 -22.42
C LYS A 491 1.68 -7.82 -21.89
N ILE A 492 1.99 -6.83 -22.72
CA ILE A 492 1.70 -5.43 -22.46
C ILE A 492 0.83 -4.94 -23.62
N MET A 493 -0.28 -4.27 -23.31
CA MET A 493 -1.20 -3.70 -24.29
C MET A 493 -1.47 -2.25 -23.93
N MET A 494 -1.56 -1.39 -24.94
CA MET A 494 -1.97 0.01 -24.80
C MET A 494 -3.37 0.19 -25.38
N LEU A 495 -4.27 0.82 -24.61
CA LEU A 495 -5.59 1.22 -25.06
C LEU A 495 -5.73 2.74 -24.95
N SER A 496 -6.30 3.38 -25.95
CA SER A 496 -6.45 4.84 -25.96
C SER A 496 -7.72 5.29 -26.67
N GLY A 497 -8.28 6.42 -26.23
CA GLY A 497 -9.33 7.14 -26.95
C GLY A 497 -8.80 7.94 -28.14
N ASP A 498 -7.50 8.18 -28.24
CA ASP A 498 -6.88 8.89 -29.36
C ASP A 498 -6.93 8.08 -30.67
N LYS A 499 -6.71 8.76 -31.78
CA LYS A 499 -6.64 8.10 -33.10
C LYS A 499 -5.72 6.90 -33.06
N ASP A 500 -6.11 5.82 -33.74
CA ASP A 500 -5.33 4.58 -33.75
C ASP A 500 -3.90 4.79 -34.27
N SER A 501 -3.71 5.63 -35.30
CA SER A 501 -2.38 5.97 -35.83
C SER A 501 -1.45 6.58 -34.79
N ILE A 502 -1.96 7.47 -33.93
CA ILE A 502 -1.18 8.10 -32.84
C ILE A 502 -0.85 7.05 -31.78
N THR A 503 -1.83 6.22 -31.42
CA THR A 503 -1.64 5.16 -30.42
C THR A 503 -0.61 4.14 -30.85
N GLN A 504 -0.66 3.70 -32.12
CA GLN A 504 0.32 2.78 -32.72
C GLN A 504 1.73 3.39 -32.75
N GLN A 505 1.87 4.68 -33.05
CA GLN A 505 3.17 5.34 -33.06
C GLN A 505 3.77 5.38 -31.66
N VAL A 506 3.00 5.78 -30.65
CA VAL A 506 3.45 5.80 -29.24
C VAL A 506 3.81 4.38 -28.76
N ALA A 507 3.01 3.38 -29.11
CA ALA A 507 3.30 1.99 -28.78
C ALA A 507 4.63 1.51 -29.38
N LYS A 508 4.89 1.87 -30.64
CA LYS A 508 6.17 1.57 -31.34
C LYS A 508 7.35 2.23 -30.64
N ASP A 509 7.23 3.50 -30.25
CA ASP A 509 8.29 4.27 -29.57
C ASP A 509 8.63 3.66 -28.20
N LEU A 510 7.63 3.06 -27.53
CA LEU A 510 7.76 2.38 -26.24
C LEU A 510 8.07 0.88 -26.35
N ASN A 511 8.13 0.30 -27.57
CA ASN A 511 8.25 -1.15 -27.81
C ASN A 511 7.09 -1.96 -27.22
N ILE A 512 5.87 -1.48 -27.34
CA ILE A 512 4.64 -2.20 -26.98
C ILE A 512 4.08 -2.86 -28.23
N GLU A 513 3.93 -4.19 -28.22
CA GLU A 513 3.50 -4.97 -29.40
C GLU A 513 2.01 -4.80 -29.74
N ASN A 514 1.18 -4.60 -28.73
CA ASN A 514 -0.27 -4.55 -28.90
C ASN A 514 -0.80 -3.18 -28.48
N ALA A 515 -1.44 -2.48 -29.41
CA ALA A 515 -2.06 -1.20 -29.13
C ALA A 515 -3.38 -1.06 -29.91
N LYS A 516 -4.35 -0.36 -29.34
CA LYS A 516 -5.62 -0.01 -30.00
C LYS A 516 -5.99 1.42 -29.62
N GLY A 517 -6.25 2.23 -30.64
CA GLY A 517 -6.74 3.61 -30.51
C GLY A 517 -8.19 3.75 -30.93
N GLY A 518 -8.76 4.97 -30.76
CA GLY A 518 -10.13 5.29 -31.11
C GLY A 518 -11.20 4.62 -30.25
N LEU A 519 -10.84 4.21 -29.04
CA LEU A 519 -11.71 3.44 -28.16
C LEU A 519 -12.52 4.35 -27.23
N LEU A 520 -13.81 4.09 -27.15
CA LEU A 520 -14.67 4.64 -26.09
C LEU A 520 -14.39 3.89 -24.75
N PRO A 521 -14.77 4.47 -23.61
CA PRO A 521 -14.58 3.80 -22.30
C PRO A 521 -15.20 2.39 -22.25
N GLU A 522 -16.36 2.18 -22.89
CA GLU A 522 -17.00 0.86 -22.99
C GLU A 522 -16.19 -0.13 -23.84
N ASP A 523 -15.54 0.34 -24.90
CA ASP A 523 -14.70 -0.51 -25.75
C ASP A 523 -13.46 -0.97 -25.00
N LYS A 524 -12.83 -0.07 -24.21
CA LYS A 524 -11.70 -0.43 -23.34
C LYS A 524 -12.11 -1.52 -22.32
N LEU A 525 -13.30 -1.39 -21.73
CA LEU A 525 -13.84 -2.39 -20.81
C LEU A 525 -13.99 -3.75 -21.50
N ASN A 526 -14.64 -3.77 -22.68
CA ASN A 526 -14.85 -4.97 -23.46
C ASN A 526 -13.54 -5.68 -23.83
N GLU A 527 -12.50 -4.91 -24.19
CA GLU A 527 -11.16 -5.46 -24.48
C GLU A 527 -10.54 -6.13 -23.25
N VAL A 528 -10.59 -5.50 -22.08
CA VAL A 528 -10.06 -6.08 -20.84
C VAL A 528 -10.85 -7.34 -20.45
N GLU A 529 -12.17 -7.32 -20.54
CA GLU A 529 -13.01 -8.50 -20.29
C GLU A 529 -12.72 -9.64 -21.27
N ALA A 530 -12.48 -9.32 -22.56
CA ALA A 530 -12.11 -10.32 -23.56
C ALA A 530 -10.76 -11.01 -23.22
N ILE A 531 -9.78 -10.23 -22.75
CA ILE A 531 -8.49 -10.77 -22.31
C ILE A 531 -8.68 -11.70 -21.09
N LYS A 532 -9.54 -11.33 -20.15
CA LYS A 532 -9.83 -12.09 -18.92
C LYS A 532 -10.63 -13.37 -19.15
N LYS A 533 -11.34 -13.51 -20.28
CA LYS A 533 -12.02 -14.78 -20.63
C LYS A 533 -11.07 -15.97 -20.68
N ASN A 534 -9.81 -15.77 -21.02
CA ASN A 534 -8.79 -16.78 -20.79
C ASN A 534 -8.36 -16.76 -19.31
N SER A 535 -8.71 -17.80 -18.58
CA SER A 535 -8.46 -17.94 -17.13
C SER A 535 -6.98 -17.92 -16.73
N GLU A 536 -6.07 -18.19 -17.67
CA GLU A 536 -4.62 -18.10 -17.45
C GLU A 536 -4.13 -16.65 -17.38
N ASN A 537 -4.86 -15.72 -17.98
CA ASN A 537 -4.52 -14.31 -17.94
C ASN A 537 -4.93 -13.72 -16.59
N LYS A 538 -3.99 -13.06 -15.93
CA LYS A 538 -4.22 -12.20 -14.77
C LYS A 538 -3.86 -10.79 -15.17
N VAL A 539 -4.90 -9.96 -15.28
CA VAL A 539 -4.84 -8.65 -15.91
C VAL A 539 -4.74 -7.54 -14.88
N ALA A 540 -3.71 -6.71 -14.96
CA ALA A 540 -3.73 -5.39 -14.33
C ALA A 540 -4.04 -4.33 -15.38
N PHE A 541 -4.85 -3.34 -15.00
CA PHE A 541 -5.08 -2.14 -15.80
C PHE A 541 -4.48 -0.92 -15.09
N ILE A 542 -3.79 -0.07 -15.87
CA ILE A 542 -3.21 1.18 -15.38
C ILE A 542 -3.86 2.34 -16.12
N GLY A 543 -4.42 3.29 -15.38
CA GLY A 543 -5.04 4.50 -15.92
C GLY A 543 -4.98 5.68 -14.95
N ASP A 544 -5.47 6.84 -15.37
CA ASP A 544 -5.56 8.04 -14.52
C ASP A 544 -6.79 8.03 -13.58
N GLY A 545 -7.72 7.12 -13.82
CA GLY A 545 -8.89 6.83 -12.97
C GLY A 545 -10.11 7.69 -13.21
N ILE A 546 -10.05 8.79 -13.95
CA ILE A 546 -11.23 9.64 -14.19
C ILE A 546 -12.16 9.01 -15.24
N ASN A 547 -11.61 8.64 -16.40
CA ASN A 547 -12.37 8.06 -17.50
C ASN A 547 -12.36 6.53 -17.48
N ASP A 548 -11.39 5.93 -16.81
CA ASP A 548 -11.11 4.50 -16.82
C ASP A 548 -11.64 3.75 -15.58
N ALA A 549 -12.42 4.41 -14.71
CA ALA A 549 -12.94 3.81 -13.49
C ALA A 549 -13.65 2.45 -13.71
N PRO A 550 -14.49 2.25 -14.74
CA PRO A 550 -15.11 0.95 -15.01
C PRO A 550 -14.07 -0.13 -15.36
N VAL A 551 -13.02 0.23 -16.10
CA VAL A 551 -11.97 -0.68 -16.54
C VAL A 551 -11.06 -1.07 -15.37
N LEU A 552 -10.71 -0.10 -14.51
CA LEU A 552 -9.98 -0.34 -13.26
C LEU A 552 -10.72 -1.35 -12.37
N ALA A 553 -12.04 -1.17 -12.19
CA ALA A 553 -12.86 -2.06 -11.36
C ALA A 553 -13.01 -3.47 -11.96
N ALA A 554 -13.01 -3.59 -13.29
CA ALA A 554 -13.20 -4.86 -13.99
C ALA A 554 -11.90 -5.70 -14.08
N SER A 555 -10.73 -5.10 -13.93
CA SER A 555 -9.44 -5.80 -13.95
C SER A 555 -9.21 -6.68 -12.72
N ASP A 556 -8.20 -7.58 -12.73
CA ASP A 556 -7.83 -8.34 -11.53
C ASP A 556 -7.10 -7.45 -10.52
N VAL A 557 -6.41 -6.41 -11.00
CA VAL A 557 -5.84 -5.33 -10.20
C VAL A 557 -5.94 -4.02 -10.98
N GLY A 558 -6.72 -3.08 -10.48
CA GLY A 558 -6.78 -1.71 -10.99
C GLY A 558 -5.70 -0.84 -10.35
N ILE A 559 -4.90 -0.17 -11.17
CA ILE A 559 -3.79 0.70 -10.73
C ILE A 559 -4.06 2.12 -11.22
N ALA A 560 -4.24 3.06 -10.29
CA ALA A 560 -4.40 4.47 -10.62
C ALA A 560 -3.07 5.23 -10.52
N MET A 561 -2.81 6.08 -11.53
CA MET A 561 -1.64 6.95 -11.60
C MET A 561 -1.97 8.35 -11.08
N GLY A 562 -1.00 9.03 -10.43
CA GLY A 562 -1.15 10.43 -9.98
C GLY A 562 -2.27 10.64 -8.95
N GLY A 563 -2.59 9.63 -8.15
CA GLY A 563 -3.82 9.50 -7.36
C GLY A 563 -4.08 10.55 -6.29
N LEU A 564 -3.14 11.45 -5.98
CA LEU A 564 -3.34 12.52 -4.99
C LEU A 564 -4.38 13.57 -5.43
N GLY A 565 -4.73 13.63 -6.72
CA GLY A 565 -5.63 14.63 -7.29
C GLY A 565 -7.01 14.13 -7.74
N SER A 566 -7.27 12.82 -7.75
CA SER A 566 -8.51 12.25 -8.26
C SER A 566 -9.23 11.35 -7.24
N ASP A 567 -10.37 11.84 -6.74
CA ASP A 567 -11.19 11.08 -5.78
C ASP A 567 -11.75 9.79 -6.40
N VAL A 568 -12.13 9.85 -7.68
CA VAL A 568 -12.67 8.69 -8.41
C VAL A 568 -11.60 7.60 -8.57
N ALA A 569 -10.36 7.99 -8.88
CA ALA A 569 -9.25 7.05 -8.98
C ALA A 569 -8.98 6.37 -7.63
N ILE A 570 -8.98 7.17 -6.55
CA ILE A 570 -8.80 6.67 -5.20
C ILE A 570 -9.91 5.69 -4.80
N GLU A 571 -11.17 5.98 -5.14
CA GLU A 571 -12.29 5.10 -4.79
C GLU A 571 -12.30 3.79 -5.58
N THR A 572 -11.87 3.79 -6.82
CA THR A 572 -12.05 2.66 -7.75
C THR A 572 -10.84 1.74 -7.84
N ALA A 573 -9.62 2.27 -7.84
CA ALA A 573 -8.40 1.47 -8.00
C ALA A 573 -8.08 0.64 -6.74
N ASP A 574 -7.40 -0.49 -6.94
CA ASP A 574 -6.90 -1.38 -5.88
C ASP A 574 -5.50 -0.98 -5.41
N VAL A 575 -4.74 -0.36 -6.30
CA VAL A 575 -3.39 0.16 -6.08
C VAL A 575 -3.33 1.60 -6.57
N ILE A 576 -2.76 2.49 -5.78
CA ILE A 576 -2.64 3.90 -6.11
C ILE A 576 -1.16 4.25 -6.14
N ILE A 577 -0.69 4.74 -7.27
CA ILE A 577 0.63 5.34 -7.44
C ILE A 577 0.48 6.83 -7.15
N GLN A 578 1.07 7.30 -6.07
CA GLN A 578 0.93 8.70 -5.61
C GLN A 578 1.67 9.69 -6.52
N THR A 579 2.76 9.24 -7.12
CA THR A 579 3.53 9.99 -8.11
C THR A 579 3.04 9.71 -9.52
N ASP A 580 3.49 10.52 -10.45
CA ASP A 580 3.14 10.37 -11.86
C ASP A 580 4.18 9.50 -12.63
N GLN A 581 4.81 8.54 -11.94
CA GLN A 581 5.90 7.70 -12.45
C GLN A 581 5.45 6.26 -12.72
N PRO A 582 5.38 5.82 -13.99
CA PRO A 582 5.09 4.42 -14.35
C PRO A 582 6.04 3.39 -13.73
N SER A 583 7.31 3.73 -13.50
CA SER A 583 8.31 2.85 -12.88
C SER A 583 7.93 2.34 -11.49
N LYS A 584 7.05 3.04 -10.78
CA LYS A 584 6.52 2.60 -9.47
C LYS A 584 5.69 1.31 -9.58
N VAL A 585 5.10 1.02 -10.74
CA VAL A 585 4.39 -0.25 -10.97
C VAL A 585 5.35 -1.43 -10.89
N VAL A 586 6.56 -1.30 -11.45
CA VAL A 586 7.62 -2.31 -11.33
C VAL A 586 8.00 -2.53 -9.87
N ARG A 587 8.12 -1.44 -9.10
CA ARG A 587 8.39 -1.52 -7.66
C ARG A 587 7.26 -2.20 -6.90
N ALA A 588 6.01 -1.93 -7.25
CA ALA A 588 4.83 -2.58 -6.65
C ALA A 588 4.90 -4.11 -6.81
N ILE A 589 5.23 -4.59 -8.02
CA ILE A 589 5.40 -6.02 -8.32
C ILE A 589 6.57 -6.61 -7.52
N LYS A 590 7.72 -5.93 -7.48
CA LYS A 590 8.90 -6.37 -6.70
C LYS A 590 8.60 -6.47 -5.21
N ILE A 591 7.91 -5.49 -4.63
CA ILE A 591 7.50 -5.49 -3.21
C ILE A 591 6.55 -6.66 -2.94
N GLY A 592 5.53 -6.84 -3.78
CA GLY A 592 4.61 -7.97 -3.68
C GLY A 592 5.34 -9.32 -3.71
N SER A 593 6.21 -9.52 -4.70
CA SER A 593 6.99 -10.76 -4.86
C SER A 593 7.90 -11.05 -3.67
N SER A 594 8.56 -10.02 -3.13
CA SER A 594 9.43 -10.18 -1.97
C SER A 594 8.65 -10.45 -0.69
N THR A 595 7.49 -9.80 -0.53
CA THR A 595 6.57 -10.08 0.59
C THR A 595 6.12 -11.53 0.56
N ARG A 596 5.65 -12.00 -0.59
CA ARG A 596 5.25 -13.40 -0.79
C ARG A 596 6.40 -14.37 -0.52
N LYS A 597 7.61 -14.07 -1.02
CA LYS A 597 8.81 -14.90 -0.79
C LYS A 597 9.11 -15.04 0.71
N ILE A 598 9.08 -13.95 1.47
CA ILE A 598 9.33 -13.97 2.91
C ILE A 598 8.23 -14.73 3.66
N VAL A 599 6.96 -14.52 3.28
CA VAL A 599 5.84 -15.26 3.87
C VAL A 599 6.03 -16.77 3.65
N TRP A 600 6.37 -17.20 2.44
CA TRP A 600 6.62 -18.61 2.14
C TRP A 600 7.87 -19.16 2.85
N GLN A 601 8.94 -18.38 2.98
CA GLN A 601 10.12 -18.77 3.78
C GLN A 601 9.72 -19.04 5.23
N ASN A 602 8.89 -18.18 5.84
CA ASN A 602 8.42 -18.35 7.20
C ASN A 602 7.53 -19.60 7.34
N ILE A 603 6.67 -19.86 6.37
CA ILE A 603 5.82 -21.06 6.34
C ILE A 603 6.69 -22.32 6.29
N ILE A 604 7.64 -22.38 5.35
CA ILE A 604 8.52 -23.55 5.18
C ILE A 604 9.39 -23.76 6.41
N LEU A 605 9.97 -22.70 6.98
CA LEU A 605 10.78 -22.76 8.19
C LEU A 605 9.96 -23.30 9.37
N ALA A 606 8.78 -22.72 9.61
CA ALA A 606 7.94 -23.11 10.73
C ALA A 606 7.45 -24.55 10.62
N PHE A 607 6.96 -24.98 9.44
CA PHE A 607 6.52 -26.35 9.25
C PHE A 607 7.68 -27.35 9.28
N GLY A 608 8.81 -27.02 8.66
CA GLY A 608 9.98 -27.90 8.61
C GLY A 608 10.51 -28.24 10.01
N ILE A 609 10.73 -27.22 10.84
CA ILE A 609 11.18 -27.44 12.22
C ILE A 609 10.14 -28.19 13.04
N LYS A 610 8.84 -27.84 12.89
CA LYS A 610 7.75 -28.53 13.59
C LYS A 610 7.68 -30.03 13.27
N VAL A 611 7.78 -30.40 12.00
CA VAL A 611 7.77 -31.83 11.60
C VAL A 611 8.96 -32.57 12.24
N ILE A 612 10.14 -31.97 12.25
CA ILE A 612 11.33 -32.58 12.87
C ILE A 612 11.11 -32.78 14.37
N VAL A 613 10.67 -31.74 15.07
CA VAL A 613 10.50 -31.83 16.55
C VAL A 613 9.33 -32.73 16.92
N LEU A 614 8.26 -32.79 16.10
CA LEU A 614 7.16 -33.75 16.28
C LEU A 614 7.63 -35.20 16.16
N ILE A 615 8.47 -35.52 15.18
CA ILE A 615 9.05 -36.85 15.01
C ILE A 615 9.93 -37.23 16.20
N LEU A 616 10.79 -36.29 16.66
CA LEU A 616 11.65 -36.51 17.82
C LEU A 616 10.84 -36.67 19.11
N GLY A 617 9.79 -35.84 19.29
CA GLY A 617 8.90 -35.93 20.46
C GLY A 617 8.10 -37.24 20.52
N ALA A 618 7.49 -37.65 19.38
CA ALA A 618 6.80 -38.93 19.30
C ALA A 618 7.73 -40.12 19.51
N GLY A 619 8.99 -40.02 19.07
CA GLY A 619 10.03 -41.01 19.29
C GLY A 619 10.60 -41.03 20.75
N GLY A 620 10.21 -40.09 21.60
CA GLY A 620 10.71 -39.97 22.97
C GLY A 620 12.15 -39.44 23.06
N LEU A 621 12.66 -38.79 21.98
CA LEU A 621 13.98 -38.22 21.88
C LEU A 621 14.03 -36.72 22.19
N ALA A 622 12.87 -36.09 22.38
CA ALA A 622 12.76 -34.67 22.74
C ALA A 622 11.96 -34.52 24.04
N THR A 623 12.36 -33.54 24.86
CA THR A 623 11.67 -33.11 26.07
C THR A 623 10.73 -31.95 25.81
N MET A 624 9.88 -31.59 26.79
CA MET A 624 9.01 -30.40 26.67
C MET A 624 9.82 -29.10 26.55
N TRP A 625 11.02 -29.02 27.18
CA TRP A 625 11.89 -27.85 27.10
C TRP A 625 12.37 -27.57 25.70
N GLU A 626 12.87 -28.59 25.01
CA GLU A 626 13.34 -28.48 23.61
C GLU A 626 12.20 -28.16 22.69
N ALA A 627 11.03 -28.74 22.94
CA ALA A 627 9.81 -28.47 22.16
C ALA A 627 9.40 -27.00 22.19
N VAL A 628 9.29 -26.41 23.38
CA VAL A 628 8.90 -25.01 23.56
C VAL A 628 9.98 -24.08 23.07
N PHE A 629 11.24 -24.37 23.34
CA PHE A 629 12.36 -23.55 22.88
C PHE A 629 12.43 -23.51 21.34
N ALA A 630 12.19 -24.63 20.69
CA ALA A 630 12.10 -24.69 19.24
C ALA A 630 10.94 -23.85 18.69
N ASP A 631 9.74 -23.93 19.29
CA ASP A 631 8.57 -23.17 18.83
C ASP A 631 8.76 -21.65 18.98
N VAL A 632 9.20 -21.20 20.15
CA VAL A 632 9.49 -19.77 20.43
C VAL A 632 10.65 -19.27 19.56
N GLY A 633 11.71 -20.07 19.40
CA GLY A 633 12.85 -19.73 18.54
C GLY A 633 12.46 -19.54 17.08
N VAL A 634 11.64 -20.45 16.55
CA VAL A 634 11.12 -20.35 15.18
C VAL A 634 10.23 -19.12 15.01
N ALA A 635 9.37 -18.83 15.99
CA ALA A 635 8.53 -17.65 15.96
C ALA A 635 9.37 -16.35 15.89
N LEU A 636 10.42 -16.24 16.71
CA LEU A 636 11.34 -15.10 16.69
C LEU A 636 12.08 -14.98 15.35
N LEU A 637 12.59 -16.08 14.79
CA LEU A 637 13.25 -16.07 13.49
C LEU A 637 12.28 -15.63 12.36
N ALA A 638 11.06 -16.12 12.37
CA ALA A 638 10.03 -15.76 11.40
C ALA A 638 9.64 -14.27 11.50
N ILE A 639 9.56 -13.72 12.72
CA ILE A 639 9.32 -12.29 12.95
C ILE A 639 10.51 -11.46 12.43
N LEU A 640 11.74 -11.82 12.74
CA LEU A 640 12.93 -11.13 12.27
C LEU A 640 13.01 -11.13 10.73
N ASN A 641 12.67 -12.26 10.09
CA ASN A 641 12.60 -12.35 8.63
C ASN A 641 11.49 -11.44 8.05
N ALA A 642 10.32 -11.36 8.69
CA ALA A 642 9.24 -10.46 8.28
C ALA A 642 9.63 -8.97 8.40
N VAL A 643 10.30 -8.59 9.49
CA VAL A 643 10.79 -7.21 9.71
C VAL A 643 11.85 -6.81 8.68
N ARG A 644 12.57 -7.76 8.09
CA ARG A 644 13.57 -7.51 7.02
C ARG A 644 12.97 -6.76 5.83
N LEU A 645 11.66 -6.98 5.48
CA LEU A 645 10.97 -6.27 4.42
C LEU A 645 11.05 -4.74 4.55
N GLN A 646 10.96 -4.21 5.77
CA GLN A 646 10.97 -2.77 6.01
C GLN A 646 12.33 -2.11 5.73
N LYS A 647 13.41 -2.91 5.67
CA LYS A 647 14.78 -2.46 5.44
C LYS A 647 15.27 -2.72 4.01
N MET A 648 14.49 -3.42 3.18
CA MET A 648 14.85 -3.68 1.79
C MET A 648 14.81 -2.40 0.96
N LYS A 649 15.75 -2.28 0.02
CA LYS A 649 15.76 -1.23 -1.00
C LYS A 649 15.19 -1.80 -2.29
N TRP A 650 14.34 -1.03 -2.93
CA TRP A 650 13.64 -1.39 -4.15
C TRP A 650 14.15 -0.51 -5.30
N SER A 651 15.25 -0.87 -5.90
CA SER A 651 15.77 -0.25 -7.12
C SER A 651 15.21 -0.91 -8.37
#